data_13baf371aa11761526499fffdd6465b2
#
_entry.id   13baf371aa11761526499fffdd6465b2
#
_cell.length_a   1.000
_cell.length_b   1.000
_cell.length_c   1.000
_cell.angle_alpha   90.00
_cell.angle_beta   90.00
_cell.angle_gamma   90.00
#
_symmetry.space_group_name_H-M   'P 1'
#
loop_
_entity.id
_entity.type
_entity.pdbx_description
1 polymer ?
#
loop_
_entity_poly.entity_id
_entity_poly.type
_entity_poly.pdbx_seq_one_letter_code
_entity_poly.pdbx_strand_id
1 'polypeptide(L)'
;MNRVYYNEFKGLDGVLNRVEILSEVSGIEEYVKTGKSPFVLRYADVMKLDPVHTAQATIHLISQYDFQFISLHTDDMQGYRVDFYRGGILFWTGWLDSELYNEVLSKSSPYEVEFSASDFNITERLKYINDSDAKYSDIVPVMTHIKRCLDKLKLPFGKIYIGCTTTIGGISLNSSETALHKSYVTSSNFYDEDGKPMSCREVLDNCLRAFALMMVQKDGNVYVYDYNTIKKGLPMKRFDFSSMTYEDEEFVDFYYGNALDIGIMSSEGDYGFEEMFNNVTITSSLYADKDGVFSYDVEEDNLGNLISTSDNAGYVLKKYGSCPPWKEGCFLYYENKRNTGADALIGAEMIYTGDSSAINQWSFDGKNVFIIGNTDSKNYLRIKAQAYVNTRDDPFDTDIIEDDERTGVMGIYGDLVLYDSMGTPIMYYDNSYRFDEGWKNVTGASVPLGKFILTYVSLSETASASTSRIANQWLTNGQNMSLGGSLSSSRDQAGNRLIAPPVSGYLVMRMRYCVIKRLVLDKEEIFPADRVKNILIDHVSMDFENDKGDSLNTDDYEFKSYINKKVASDFEEITLKCISANEDNVPTSKASILKKDGNNYKFQLSFTRSNQTDILERLLMCTVHSNFSQKNERFSVDVKLIGNPALSYLRYSPVLSGEYLVTGCDLDFRLSIAKLSAVGYSDDTAKLSDIPYD
;
A
#
# COMPACT_ATOMS: atom_id res chain seq x y z
N MET A 1 5.11 -30.31 -10.05
CA MET A 1 3.76 -30.90 -10.00
C MET A 1 3.71 -32.12 -10.90
N ASN A 2 2.94 -33.14 -10.50
CA ASN A 2 2.74 -34.37 -11.26
C ASN A 2 1.35 -34.34 -11.89
N ARG A 3 1.20 -34.90 -13.10
CA ARG A 3 -0.09 -35.03 -13.75
C ARG A 3 -0.90 -36.13 -13.09
N VAL A 4 -2.12 -35.79 -12.64
CA VAL A 4 -3.05 -36.72 -11.98
C VAL A 4 -4.11 -37.20 -12.98
N TYR A 5 -4.73 -36.27 -13.68
CA TYR A 5 -5.71 -36.55 -14.72
C TYR A 5 -5.33 -35.82 -16.01
N TYR A 6 -5.64 -36.43 -17.14
CA TYR A 6 -5.51 -35.77 -18.43
C TYR A 6 -6.54 -36.27 -19.42
N ASN A 7 -6.76 -35.41 -20.41
CA ASN A 7 -7.65 -35.69 -21.52
C ASN A 7 -7.12 -35.08 -22.81
N GLU A 8 -7.40 -35.73 -23.92
CA GLU A 8 -7.10 -35.19 -25.25
C GLU A 8 -8.34 -35.27 -26.15
N PHE A 9 -8.57 -34.23 -26.92
CA PHE A 9 -9.66 -34.16 -27.87
C PHE A 9 -9.29 -33.27 -29.06
N LYS A 10 -9.91 -33.55 -30.23
CA LYS A 10 -9.77 -32.68 -31.41
C LYS A 10 -10.96 -31.76 -31.53
N GLY A 11 -10.72 -30.46 -31.76
CA GLY A 11 -11.72 -29.51 -32.17
C GLY A 11 -12.25 -29.79 -33.58
N LEU A 12 -13.34 -29.12 -33.95
CA LEU A 12 -13.86 -29.20 -35.35
C LEU A 12 -12.88 -28.61 -36.36
N ASP A 13 -11.97 -27.75 -35.94
CA ASP A 13 -10.86 -27.24 -36.75
C ASP A 13 -9.71 -28.24 -36.96
N GLY A 14 -9.81 -29.42 -36.34
CA GLY A 14 -8.79 -30.49 -36.43
C GLY A 14 -7.62 -30.31 -35.46
N VAL A 15 -7.54 -29.24 -34.71
CA VAL A 15 -6.46 -28.97 -33.73
C VAL A 15 -6.58 -29.90 -32.52
N LEU A 16 -5.47 -30.50 -32.11
CA LEU A 16 -5.40 -31.32 -30.91
C LEU A 16 -5.35 -30.40 -29.68
N ASN A 17 -6.27 -30.64 -28.77
CA ASN A 17 -6.35 -29.98 -27.49
C ASN A 17 -6.10 -30.99 -26.36
N ARG A 18 -5.42 -30.57 -25.28
CA ARG A 18 -5.12 -31.39 -24.11
C ARG A 18 -5.35 -30.59 -22.83
N VAL A 19 -6.11 -31.20 -21.93
CA VAL A 19 -6.31 -30.69 -20.56
C VAL A 19 -5.50 -31.56 -19.62
N GLU A 20 -4.74 -30.95 -18.73
CA GLU A 20 -3.99 -31.64 -17.69
C GLU A 20 -4.40 -31.08 -16.32
N ILE A 21 -4.67 -31.96 -15.37
CA ILE A 21 -4.86 -31.61 -13.95
C ILE A 21 -3.64 -32.13 -13.20
N LEU A 22 -2.93 -31.21 -12.54
CA LEU A 22 -1.65 -31.45 -11.91
C LEU A 22 -1.71 -31.20 -10.40
N SER A 23 -0.96 -31.97 -9.62
CA SER A 23 -0.83 -31.82 -8.16
C SER A 23 0.63 -32.00 -7.72
N GLU A 24 0.97 -31.44 -6.57
CA GLU A 24 2.25 -31.74 -5.89
C GLU A 24 2.30 -33.16 -5.36
N VAL A 25 1.15 -33.74 -5.04
CA VAL A 25 1.05 -35.11 -4.56
C VAL A 25 1.34 -36.07 -5.73
N SER A 26 2.24 -37.00 -5.50
CA SER A 26 2.53 -38.06 -6.48
C SER A 26 1.34 -39.04 -6.55
N GLY A 27 0.80 -39.21 -7.74
CA GLY A 27 -0.31 -40.13 -8.02
C GLY A 27 -0.06 -40.93 -9.30
N ILE A 28 -0.92 -41.89 -9.61
CA ILE A 28 -0.95 -42.55 -10.88
C ILE A 28 -1.68 -41.65 -11.86
N GLU A 29 -1.03 -41.37 -12.99
CA GLU A 29 -1.63 -40.61 -14.07
C GLU A 29 -2.79 -41.39 -14.69
N GLU A 30 -3.94 -40.74 -14.83
CA GLU A 30 -5.15 -41.37 -15.39
C GLU A 30 -5.67 -40.57 -16.59
N TYR A 31 -5.93 -41.29 -17.68
CA TYR A 31 -6.64 -40.75 -18.84
C TYR A 31 -8.14 -40.76 -18.57
N VAL A 32 -8.80 -39.59 -18.71
CA VAL A 32 -10.23 -39.44 -18.42
C VAL A 32 -11.00 -39.09 -19.70
N LYS A 33 -12.14 -39.72 -19.90
CA LYS A 33 -13.07 -39.36 -20.97
C LYS A 33 -13.77 -38.03 -20.66
N THR A 34 -14.18 -37.36 -21.73
CA THR A 34 -14.83 -36.03 -21.62
C THR A 34 -16.24 -36.02 -22.18
N GLY A 35 -17.01 -35.02 -21.78
CA GLY A 35 -18.33 -34.72 -22.27
C GLY A 35 -18.35 -34.04 -23.64
N LYS A 36 -19.48 -33.39 -23.95
CA LYS A 36 -19.71 -32.75 -25.26
C LYS A 36 -18.81 -31.55 -25.49
N SER A 37 -18.61 -30.71 -24.48
CA SER A 37 -17.73 -29.55 -24.49
C SER A 37 -16.63 -29.75 -23.46
N PRO A 38 -15.56 -30.48 -23.76
CA PRO A 38 -14.55 -30.91 -22.80
C PRO A 38 -13.90 -29.79 -22.03
N PHE A 39 -13.71 -28.65 -22.68
CA PHE A 39 -13.07 -27.47 -22.13
C PHE A 39 -13.63 -26.21 -22.78
N VAL A 40 -14.16 -25.32 -21.96
CA VAL A 40 -14.63 -23.99 -22.35
C VAL A 40 -13.88 -22.96 -21.51
N LEU A 41 -13.31 -21.95 -22.16
CA LEU A 41 -12.61 -20.86 -21.47
C LEU A 41 -13.39 -19.58 -21.66
N ARG A 42 -13.74 -18.95 -20.55
CA ARG A 42 -14.50 -17.69 -20.51
C ARG A 42 -13.64 -16.57 -19.94
N TYR A 43 -13.46 -15.51 -20.71
CA TYR A 43 -13.04 -14.22 -20.22
C TYR A 43 -14.29 -13.38 -19.97
N ALA A 44 -14.50 -12.97 -18.70
CA ALA A 44 -15.67 -12.18 -18.35
C ALA A 44 -15.71 -10.87 -19.14
N ASP A 45 -16.88 -10.44 -19.54
CA ASP A 45 -17.07 -9.12 -20.15
C ASP A 45 -16.92 -8.06 -19.05
N VAL A 46 -15.93 -7.22 -19.17
CA VAL A 46 -15.53 -6.24 -18.16
C VAL A 46 -15.49 -4.84 -18.75
N MET A 47 -15.51 -3.83 -17.88
CA MET A 47 -15.36 -2.44 -18.32
C MET A 47 -13.97 -2.24 -18.93
N LYS A 48 -13.89 -1.33 -19.92
CA LYS A 48 -12.64 -1.03 -20.63
C LYS A 48 -11.46 -0.65 -19.73
N LEU A 49 -11.69 -0.10 -18.57
CA LEU A 49 -10.61 0.34 -17.66
C LEU A 49 -10.39 -0.57 -16.46
N ASP A 50 -10.98 -1.76 -16.46
CA ASP A 50 -10.69 -2.75 -15.42
C ASP A 50 -9.26 -3.26 -15.58
N PRO A 51 -8.44 -3.18 -14.53
CA PRO A 51 -7.01 -3.47 -14.69
C PRO A 51 -6.69 -4.94 -14.90
N VAL A 52 -7.40 -5.86 -14.26
CA VAL A 52 -7.09 -7.29 -14.27
C VAL A 52 -8.23 -8.09 -14.93
N HIS A 53 -7.98 -8.59 -16.12
CA HIS A 53 -8.91 -9.44 -16.85
C HIS A 53 -8.67 -10.89 -16.50
N THR A 54 -9.68 -11.51 -15.90
CA THR A 54 -9.63 -12.89 -15.43
C THR A 54 -10.30 -13.84 -16.38
N ALA A 55 -9.81 -15.08 -16.41
CA ALA A 55 -10.42 -16.15 -17.17
C ALA A 55 -10.85 -17.30 -16.24
N GLN A 56 -11.98 -17.89 -16.58
CA GLN A 56 -12.53 -19.08 -15.93
C GLN A 56 -12.69 -20.19 -16.95
N ALA A 57 -12.14 -21.36 -16.65
CA ALA A 57 -12.32 -22.56 -17.44
C ALA A 57 -13.43 -23.42 -16.84
N THR A 58 -14.28 -24.00 -17.72
CA THR A 58 -15.20 -25.07 -17.37
C THR A 58 -14.71 -26.36 -18.02
N ILE A 59 -14.58 -27.40 -17.22
CA ILE A 59 -14.03 -28.72 -17.63
C ILE A 59 -15.09 -29.78 -17.40
N HIS A 60 -15.46 -30.51 -18.46
CA HIS A 60 -16.45 -31.58 -18.39
C HIS A 60 -15.77 -32.94 -18.54
N LEU A 61 -15.73 -33.71 -17.44
CA LEU A 61 -15.16 -35.04 -17.36
C LEU A 61 -16.25 -36.09 -17.20
N ILE A 62 -16.02 -37.30 -17.72
CA ILE A 62 -16.93 -38.43 -17.55
C ILE A 62 -16.42 -39.33 -16.43
N SER A 63 -17.14 -39.36 -15.34
CA SER A 63 -16.89 -40.30 -14.24
C SER A 63 -17.29 -41.72 -14.67
N GLN A 64 -16.37 -42.66 -14.55
CA GLN A 64 -16.59 -44.08 -14.91
C GLN A 64 -17.20 -44.88 -13.75
N TYR A 65 -16.98 -44.40 -12.52
CA TYR A 65 -17.51 -44.98 -11.28
C TYR A 65 -17.79 -43.86 -10.27
N ASP A 66 -18.65 -44.13 -9.31
CA ASP A 66 -19.07 -43.14 -8.34
C ASP A 66 -17.88 -42.60 -7.56
N PHE A 67 -17.81 -41.28 -7.38
CA PHE A 67 -16.78 -40.55 -6.62
C PHE A 67 -15.35 -40.66 -7.21
N GLN A 68 -15.21 -40.91 -8.53
CA GLN A 68 -13.89 -41.00 -9.18
C GLN A 68 -13.01 -39.77 -8.91
N PHE A 69 -13.62 -38.58 -8.89
CA PHE A 69 -12.92 -37.32 -8.77
C PHE A 69 -12.97 -36.70 -7.38
N ILE A 70 -13.42 -37.41 -6.36
CA ILE A 70 -13.58 -36.88 -5.00
C ILE A 70 -12.26 -36.35 -4.42
N SER A 71 -11.12 -36.88 -4.86
CA SER A 71 -9.78 -36.39 -4.47
C SER A 71 -9.46 -34.98 -4.97
N LEU A 72 -10.19 -34.48 -5.98
CA LEU A 72 -10.02 -33.12 -6.48
C LEU A 72 -10.68 -32.08 -5.54
N HIS A 73 -11.52 -32.52 -4.61
CA HIS A 73 -12.05 -31.68 -3.55
C HIS A 73 -10.99 -31.53 -2.45
N THR A 74 -10.58 -30.31 -2.19
CA THR A 74 -9.57 -29.97 -1.17
C THR A 74 -9.83 -28.57 -0.61
N ASP A 75 -9.38 -28.32 0.60
CA ASP A 75 -9.38 -27.02 1.26
C ASP A 75 -8.19 -26.13 0.84
N ASP A 76 -7.25 -26.68 0.04
CA ASP A 76 -6.15 -25.92 -0.54
C ASP A 76 -6.56 -25.31 -1.88
N MET A 77 -6.66 -23.99 -1.95
CA MET A 77 -7.01 -23.24 -3.15
C MET A 77 -5.95 -23.36 -4.27
N GLN A 78 -4.76 -23.86 -3.96
CA GLN A 78 -3.68 -24.12 -4.92
C GLN A 78 -3.29 -25.62 -4.98
N GLY A 79 -4.22 -26.51 -4.61
CA GLY A 79 -4.00 -27.95 -4.55
C GLY A 79 -3.90 -28.61 -5.93
N TYR A 80 -4.71 -28.16 -6.89
CA TYR A 80 -4.74 -28.72 -8.25
C TYR A 80 -4.66 -27.62 -9.31
N ARG A 81 -3.61 -27.68 -10.13
CA ARG A 81 -3.41 -26.79 -11.29
C ARG A 81 -3.97 -27.44 -12.55
N VAL A 82 -4.62 -26.62 -13.38
CA VAL A 82 -5.11 -27.00 -14.69
C VAL A 82 -4.26 -26.32 -15.75
N ASP A 83 -3.65 -27.12 -16.64
CA ASP A 83 -2.94 -26.63 -17.81
C ASP A 83 -3.69 -27.07 -19.07
N PHE A 84 -3.99 -26.12 -19.94
CA PHE A 84 -4.66 -26.37 -21.21
C PHE A 84 -3.71 -26.09 -22.37
N TYR A 85 -3.52 -27.11 -23.20
CA TYR A 85 -2.66 -27.05 -24.37
C TYR A 85 -3.49 -27.10 -25.66
N ARG A 86 -3.16 -26.23 -26.61
CA ARG A 86 -3.73 -26.24 -27.96
C ARG A 86 -2.63 -26.37 -28.97
N GLY A 87 -2.69 -27.39 -29.83
CA GLY A 87 -1.63 -27.68 -30.79
C GLY A 87 -0.26 -27.93 -30.15
N GLY A 88 -0.21 -28.39 -28.92
CA GLY A 88 1.02 -28.66 -28.17
C GLY A 88 1.61 -27.44 -27.44
N ILE A 89 1.02 -26.27 -27.59
CA ILE A 89 1.44 -25.02 -26.89
C ILE A 89 0.53 -24.78 -25.70
N LEU A 90 1.09 -24.35 -24.56
CA LEU A 90 0.32 -23.95 -23.38
C LEU A 90 -0.50 -22.72 -23.74
N PHE A 91 -1.82 -22.88 -23.78
CA PHE A 91 -2.76 -21.84 -24.14
C PHE A 91 -3.27 -21.09 -22.89
N TRP A 92 -3.53 -21.83 -21.80
CA TRP A 92 -4.04 -21.29 -20.56
C TRP A 92 -3.63 -22.16 -19.37
N THR A 93 -3.48 -21.54 -18.20
CA THR A 93 -3.21 -22.22 -16.92
C THR A 93 -3.96 -21.53 -15.79
N GLY A 94 -4.42 -22.30 -14.81
CA GLY A 94 -5.16 -21.80 -13.66
C GLY A 94 -5.26 -22.83 -12.55
N TRP A 95 -5.97 -22.47 -11.48
CA TRP A 95 -6.21 -23.34 -10.33
C TRP A 95 -7.64 -23.84 -10.34
N LEU A 96 -7.81 -25.13 -10.03
CA LEU A 96 -9.12 -25.76 -9.92
C LEU A 96 -9.87 -25.18 -8.70
N ASP A 97 -11.14 -24.82 -8.90
CA ASP A 97 -12.02 -24.36 -7.83
C ASP A 97 -12.57 -25.58 -7.04
N SER A 98 -11.69 -26.18 -6.27
CA SER A 98 -11.89 -27.48 -5.62
C SER A 98 -12.99 -27.50 -4.53
N GLU A 99 -13.39 -26.31 -4.03
CA GLU A 99 -14.50 -26.18 -3.07
C GLU A 99 -15.88 -26.43 -3.73
N LEU A 100 -15.97 -26.36 -5.05
CA LEU A 100 -17.22 -26.43 -5.80
C LEU A 100 -17.53 -27.84 -6.34
N TYR A 101 -16.89 -28.88 -5.79
CA TYR A 101 -17.16 -30.25 -6.19
C TYR A 101 -18.62 -30.64 -5.97
N ASN A 102 -19.27 -31.08 -7.04
CA ASN A 102 -20.63 -31.56 -7.01
C ASN A 102 -20.80 -32.76 -7.95
N GLU A 103 -21.36 -33.85 -7.46
CA GLU A 103 -21.59 -35.08 -8.21
C GLU A 103 -23.04 -35.55 -8.11
N VAL A 104 -23.57 -36.10 -9.17
CA VAL A 104 -24.98 -36.49 -9.25
C VAL A 104 -25.20 -37.91 -8.68
N LEU A 105 -25.72 -38.01 -7.47
CA LEU A 105 -25.99 -39.29 -6.80
C LEU A 105 -27.11 -40.14 -7.42
N SER A 106 -28.01 -39.54 -8.21
CA SER A 106 -29.20 -40.23 -8.73
C SER A 106 -28.97 -40.93 -10.08
N LYS A 107 -27.81 -40.79 -10.68
CA LYS A 107 -27.45 -41.43 -11.95
C LYS A 107 -26.47 -42.58 -11.70
N SER A 108 -26.66 -43.68 -12.41
CA SER A 108 -25.65 -44.73 -12.49
C SER A 108 -24.49 -44.27 -13.41
N SER A 109 -23.26 -44.60 -13.06
CA SER A 109 -22.10 -44.35 -13.89
C SER A 109 -22.16 -45.07 -15.25
N PRO A 110 -21.63 -44.52 -16.35
CA PRO A 110 -20.87 -43.26 -16.40
C PRO A 110 -21.79 -42.02 -16.47
N TYR A 111 -21.35 -40.93 -15.84
CA TYR A 111 -22.01 -39.63 -15.91
C TYR A 111 -20.99 -38.48 -15.98
N GLU A 112 -21.46 -37.32 -16.44
CA GLU A 112 -20.66 -36.12 -16.59
C GLU A 112 -20.54 -35.37 -15.28
N VAL A 113 -19.32 -34.93 -14.95
CA VAL A 113 -18.98 -34.08 -13.81
C VAL A 113 -18.35 -32.82 -14.34
N GLU A 114 -18.76 -31.67 -13.84
CA GLU A 114 -18.27 -30.35 -14.21
C GLU A 114 -17.32 -29.80 -13.15
N PHE A 115 -16.22 -29.25 -13.59
CA PHE A 115 -15.24 -28.54 -12.75
C PHE A 115 -15.00 -27.15 -13.27
N SER A 116 -14.80 -26.22 -12.38
CA SER A 116 -14.35 -24.87 -12.69
C SER A 116 -12.89 -24.70 -12.30
N ALA A 117 -12.18 -23.90 -13.08
CA ALA A 117 -10.82 -23.48 -12.76
C ALA A 117 -10.64 -22.01 -13.14
N SER A 118 -9.83 -21.28 -12.40
CA SER A 118 -9.63 -19.85 -12.64
C SER A 118 -8.15 -19.45 -12.56
N ASP A 119 -7.81 -18.38 -13.28
CA ASP A 119 -6.44 -17.84 -13.28
C ASP A 119 -6.27 -16.74 -12.21
N PHE A 120 -6.43 -15.48 -12.58
CA PHE A 120 -6.20 -14.34 -11.68
C PHE A 120 -7.27 -14.16 -10.60
N ASN A 121 -8.41 -14.82 -10.65
CA ASN A 121 -9.47 -14.69 -9.63
C ASN A 121 -8.97 -15.05 -8.23
N ILE A 122 -8.07 -16.01 -8.13
CA ILE A 122 -7.50 -16.42 -6.83
C ILE A 122 -6.74 -15.29 -6.14
N THR A 123 -6.31 -14.26 -6.86
CA THR A 123 -5.62 -13.09 -6.28
C THR A 123 -6.49 -12.33 -5.30
N GLU A 124 -7.81 -12.47 -5.34
CA GLU A 124 -8.74 -11.87 -4.37
C GLU A 124 -8.57 -12.50 -2.97
N ARG A 125 -8.20 -13.77 -2.92
CA ARG A 125 -7.99 -14.53 -1.67
C ARG A 125 -6.54 -14.49 -1.20
N LEU A 126 -5.57 -14.39 -2.10
CA LEU A 126 -4.15 -14.31 -1.78
C LEU A 126 -3.80 -12.97 -1.15
N LYS A 127 -3.14 -13.00 0.01
CA LYS A 127 -2.74 -11.80 0.75
C LYS A 127 -1.35 -11.32 0.35
N TYR A 128 -1.17 -9.99 0.35
CA TYR A 128 0.11 -9.35 0.05
C TYR A 128 1.07 -9.43 1.24
N ILE A 129 1.62 -10.61 1.46
CA ILE A 129 2.63 -10.95 2.49
C ILE A 129 3.74 -11.78 1.86
N ASN A 130 4.91 -11.85 2.50
CA ASN A 130 6.00 -12.69 2.02
C ASN A 130 5.77 -14.18 2.34
N ASP A 131 6.70 -15.04 1.94
CA ASP A 131 6.57 -16.49 2.15
C ASP A 131 6.75 -16.93 3.61
N SER A 132 7.15 -16.03 4.48
CA SER A 132 7.22 -16.23 5.93
C SER A 132 6.03 -15.61 6.67
N ASP A 133 4.95 -15.31 5.97
CA ASP A 133 3.75 -14.62 6.46
C ASP A 133 4.01 -13.25 7.11
N ALA A 134 5.15 -12.63 6.78
CA ALA A 134 5.52 -11.32 7.26
C ALA A 134 5.17 -10.21 6.25
N LYS A 135 4.93 -9.01 6.76
CA LYS A 135 4.69 -7.81 5.94
C LYS A 135 5.94 -7.41 5.18
N TYR A 136 5.76 -6.90 3.98
CA TYR A 136 6.80 -6.15 3.30
C TYR A 136 6.91 -4.74 3.90
N SER A 137 8.13 -4.27 4.12
CA SER A 137 8.40 -2.93 4.69
C SER A 137 9.33 -2.08 3.82
N ASP A 138 9.63 -2.53 2.62
CA ASP A 138 10.57 -1.90 1.70
C ASP A 138 9.92 -0.86 0.78
N ILE A 139 10.76 -0.11 0.07
CA ILE A 139 10.37 0.80 -1.01
C ILE A 139 10.93 0.21 -2.29
N VAL A 140 10.05 -0.25 -3.14
CA VAL A 140 10.42 -0.96 -4.37
C VAL A 140 9.65 -0.42 -5.58
N PRO A 141 10.14 -0.70 -6.80
CA PRO A 141 9.42 -0.34 -8.02
C PRO A 141 8.01 -0.94 -8.07
N VAL A 142 7.06 -0.24 -8.68
CA VAL A 142 5.70 -0.73 -8.96
C VAL A 142 5.74 -2.10 -9.63
N MET A 143 6.67 -2.32 -10.55
CA MET A 143 6.85 -3.64 -11.20
C MET A 143 7.15 -4.76 -10.19
N THR A 144 7.89 -4.47 -9.13
CA THR A 144 8.18 -5.46 -8.08
C THR A 144 6.92 -5.84 -7.30
N HIS A 145 6.03 -4.89 -7.00
CA HIS A 145 4.76 -5.20 -6.36
C HIS A 145 3.88 -6.08 -7.25
N ILE A 146 3.79 -5.75 -8.54
CA ILE A 146 3.08 -6.59 -9.53
C ILE A 146 3.66 -8.01 -9.54
N LYS A 147 4.99 -8.13 -9.63
CA LYS A 147 5.67 -9.43 -9.66
C LYS A 147 5.42 -10.25 -8.40
N ARG A 148 5.47 -9.65 -7.20
CA ARG A 148 5.16 -10.32 -5.93
C ARG A 148 3.75 -10.93 -5.94
N CYS A 149 2.75 -10.19 -6.43
CA CYS A 149 1.39 -10.70 -6.55
C CYS A 149 1.28 -11.85 -7.56
N LEU A 150 1.96 -11.75 -8.69
CA LEU A 150 1.98 -12.79 -9.72
C LEU A 150 2.74 -14.05 -9.26
N ASP A 151 3.81 -13.90 -8.47
CA ASP A 151 4.55 -15.03 -7.88
C ASP A 151 3.70 -15.84 -6.89
N LYS A 152 2.82 -15.17 -6.14
CA LYS A 152 1.86 -15.84 -5.25
C LYS A 152 0.88 -16.75 -5.99
N LEU A 153 0.66 -16.51 -7.27
CA LEU A 153 -0.16 -17.40 -8.09
C LEU A 153 0.46 -18.77 -8.30
N LYS A 154 1.80 -18.89 -8.30
CA LYS A 154 2.54 -20.13 -8.56
C LYS A 154 2.16 -20.79 -9.90
N LEU A 155 1.73 -19.99 -10.88
CA LEU A 155 1.41 -20.46 -12.23
C LEU A 155 2.66 -20.43 -13.12
N PRO A 156 2.80 -21.37 -14.08
CA PRO A 156 4.00 -21.52 -14.90
C PRO A 156 4.01 -20.57 -16.10
N PHE A 157 3.87 -19.29 -15.89
CA PHE A 157 3.97 -18.32 -16.99
C PHE A 157 5.36 -18.33 -17.60
N GLY A 158 5.42 -18.27 -18.94
CA GLY A 158 6.68 -18.25 -19.67
C GLY A 158 7.29 -16.85 -19.68
N LYS A 159 6.54 -15.87 -20.13
CA LYS A 159 6.99 -14.48 -20.32
C LYS A 159 6.00 -13.48 -19.73
N ILE A 160 6.51 -12.27 -19.50
CA ILE A 160 5.68 -11.10 -19.25
C ILE A 160 6.00 -10.02 -20.28
N TYR A 161 4.97 -9.53 -20.94
CA TYR A 161 5.03 -8.47 -21.95
C TYR A 161 4.50 -7.17 -21.37
N ILE A 162 5.25 -6.09 -21.47
CA ILE A 162 4.89 -4.80 -20.89
C ILE A 162 4.85 -3.72 -21.98
N GLY A 163 3.66 -3.26 -22.31
CA GLY A 163 3.35 -2.15 -23.22
C GLY A 163 2.84 -0.94 -22.44
N CYS A 164 3.74 -0.24 -21.76
CA CYS A 164 3.41 0.97 -20.99
C CYS A 164 3.94 2.19 -21.73
N THR A 165 3.04 3.01 -22.29
CA THR A 165 3.41 4.23 -23.02
C THR A 165 3.64 5.43 -22.12
N THR A 166 3.30 5.33 -20.83
CA THR A 166 3.62 6.34 -19.83
C THR A 166 5.13 6.39 -19.60
N THR A 167 5.70 7.59 -19.61
CA THR A 167 7.08 7.87 -19.25
C THR A 167 7.14 8.78 -18.03
N ILE A 168 8.31 8.91 -17.42
CA ILE A 168 8.50 9.69 -16.21
C ILE A 168 9.24 10.99 -16.55
N GLY A 169 8.67 12.12 -16.14
CA GLY A 169 9.28 13.44 -16.36
C GLY A 169 10.65 13.54 -15.69
N GLY A 170 11.65 13.96 -16.46
CA GLY A 170 13.03 14.17 -15.97
C GLY A 170 13.84 12.88 -15.71
N ILE A 171 13.33 11.69 -16.10
CA ILE A 171 14.05 10.43 -15.99
C ILE A 171 14.17 9.76 -17.35
N SER A 172 15.38 9.45 -17.76
CA SER A 172 15.63 8.63 -18.95
C SER A 172 15.45 7.16 -18.62
N LEU A 173 14.60 6.49 -19.39
CA LEU A 173 14.39 5.04 -19.30
C LEU A 173 15.37 4.33 -20.26
N ASN A 174 16.03 3.30 -19.75
CA ASN A 174 16.82 2.40 -20.59
C ASN A 174 15.91 1.51 -21.45
N SER A 175 16.48 0.83 -22.46
CA SER A 175 15.71 -0.09 -23.32
C SER A 175 14.97 -1.17 -22.54
N SER A 176 15.54 -1.64 -21.43
CA SER A 176 14.95 -2.67 -20.55
C SER A 176 13.97 -2.11 -19.50
N GLU A 177 13.71 -0.81 -19.46
CA GLU A 177 12.93 -0.18 -18.39
C GLU A 177 11.64 0.43 -18.91
N THR A 178 10.61 0.42 -18.07
CA THR A 178 9.34 1.16 -18.26
C THR A 178 9.13 2.08 -17.07
N ALA A 179 8.10 2.91 -17.10
CA ALA A 179 7.72 3.74 -15.96
C ALA A 179 7.50 2.91 -14.68
N LEU A 180 7.00 1.67 -14.80
CA LEU A 180 6.79 0.76 -13.66
C LEU A 180 8.08 0.36 -12.95
N HIS A 181 9.22 0.33 -13.66
CA HIS A 181 10.53 0.00 -13.10
C HIS A 181 11.20 1.17 -12.36
N LYS A 182 10.77 2.40 -12.62
CA LYS A 182 11.35 3.62 -12.05
C LYS A 182 10.39 4.40 -11.16
N SER A 183 9.15 3.98 -11.06
CA SER A 183 8.17 4.47 -10.10
C SER A 183 8.23 3.59 -8.85
N TYR A 184 8.64 4.18 -7.74
CA TYR A 184 8.80 3.47 -6.47
C TYR A 184 7.61 3.76 -5.56
N VAL A 185 7.17 2.75 -4.84
CA VAL A 185 6.07 2.84 -3.87
C VAL A 185 6.49 2.11 -2.59
N THR A 186 6.11 2.64 -1.44
CA THR A 186 6.33 1.93 -0.19
C THR A 186 5.37 0.76 -0.06
N SER A 187 5.87 -0.38 0.37
CA SER A 187 5.03 -1.57 0.59
C SER A 187 3.94 -1.36 1.65
N SER A 188 4.15 -0.41 2.57
CA SER A 188 3.16 -0.05 3.60
C SER A 188 1.85 0.50 3.02
N ASN A 189 1.82 0.98 1.78
CA ASN A 189 0.60 1.43 1.10
C ASN A 189 -0.45 0.31 0.91
N PHE A 190 -0.01 -0.94 0.98
CA PHE A 190 -0.86 -2.11 0.73
C PHE A 190 -1.28 -2.83 2.01
N TYR A 191 -1.25 -2.11 3.12
CA TYR A 191 -1.76 -2.55 4.42
C TYR A 191 -2.71 -1.49 4.97
N ASP A 192 -3.79 -1.92 5.60
CA ASP A 192 -4.70 -0.99 6.26
C ASP A 192 -4.09 -0.40 7.55
N GLU A 193 -4.82 0.47 8.22
CA GLU A 193 -4.41 1.13 9.47
C GLU A 193 -4.12 0.15 10.62
N ASP A 194 -4.79 -1.00 10.64
CA ASP A 194 -4.51 -2.11 11.55
C ASP A 194 -3.32 -2.96 11.09
N GLY A 195 -2.79 -2.66 9.93
CA GLY A 195 -1.70 -3.39 9.28
C GLY A 195 -2.13 -4.73 8.73
N LYS A 196 -3.41 -4.92 8.38
CA LYS A 196 -3.87 -6.08 7.64
C LYS A 196 -3.49 -5.94 6.17
N PRO A 197 -2.98 -6.99 5.54
CA PRO A 197 -2.59 -6.94 4.14
C PRO A 197 -3.80 -6.87 3.21
N MET A 198 -3.70 -6.07 2.18
CA MET A 198 -4.59 -6.13 1.03
C MET A 198 -4.50 -7.50 0.34
N SER A 199 -5.53 -7.85 -0.43
CA SER A 199 -5.43 -8.94 -1.38
C SER A 199 -4.44 -8.60 -2.50
N CYS A 200 -3.86 -9.62 -3.13
CA CYS A 200 -3.02 -9.42 -4.31
C CYS A 200 -3.79 -8.74 -5.45
N ARG A 201 -5.12 -8.97 -5.54
CA ARG A 201 -5.99 -8.31 -6.52
C ARG A 201 -6.03 -6.81 -6.30
N GLU A 202 -6.29 -6.36 -5.07
CA GLU A 202 -6.29 -4.92 -4.74
C GLU A 202 -4.93 -4.27 -5.03
N VAL A 203 -3.83 -4.96 -4.74
CA VAL A 203 -2.48 -4.44 -5.06
C VAL A 203 -2.28 -4.32 -6.57
N LEU A 204 -2.65 -5.33 -7.35
CA LEU A 204 -2.56 -5.31 -8.81
C LEU A 204 -3.41 -4.19 -9.39
N ASP A 205 -4.67 -4.07 -8.96
CA ASP A 205 -5.58 -3.03 -9.42
C ASP A 205 -5.01 -1.63 -9.14
N ASN A 206 -4.49 -1.37 -7.95
CA ASN A 206 -3.90 -0.09 -7.60
C ASN A 206 -2.61 0.22 -8.40
N CYS A 207 -1.75 -0.78 -8.60
CA CYS A 207 -0.51 -0.62 -9.37
C CYS A 207 -0.76 -0.38 -10.86
N LEU A 208 -1.76 -1.03 -11.45
CA LEU A 208 -2.06 -0.94 -12.87
C LEU A 208 -2.94 0.26 -13.22
N ARG A 209 -3.97 0.51 -12.41
CA ARG A 209 -4.99 1.53 -12.67
C ARG A 209 -4.42 2.93 -12.76
N ALA A 210 -3.45 3.28 -11.90
CA ALA A 210 -2.78 4.57 -11.93
C ALA A 210 -2.11 4.87 -13.28
N PHE A 211 -1.60 3.82 -13.96
CA PHE A 211 -0.97 3.92 -15.27
C PHE A 211 -1.91 3.63 -16.44
N ALA A 212 -3.22 3.44 -16.18
CA ALA A 212 -4.23 3.02 -17.16
C ALA A 212 -3.85 1.73 -17.89
N LEU A 213 -3.26 0.77 -17.18
CA LEU A 213 -2.80 -0.51 -17.70
C LEU A 213 -3.84 -1.60 -17.45
N MET A 214 -3.92 -2.53 -18.39
CA MET A 214 -4.69 -3.75 -18.31
C MET A 214 -3.75 -4.96 -18.30
N MET A 215 -4.17 -6.03 -17.64
CA MET A 215 -3.42 -7.27 -17.54
C MET A 215 -4.30 -8.48 -17.90
N VAL A 216 -3.76 -9.37 -18.73
CA VAL A 216 -4.45 -10.59 -19.14
C VAL A 216 -3.46 -11.74 -19.32
N GLN A 217 -3.89 -12.97 -19.10
CA GLN A 217 -3.19 -14.17 -19.51
C GLN A 217 -3.55 -14.54 -20.95
N LYS A 218 -2.56 -14.71 -21.82
CA LYS A 218 -2.71 -15.24 -23.18
C LYS A 218 -1.57 -16.19 -23.51
N ASP A 219 -1.89 -17.36 -24.07
CA ASP A 219 -0.93 -18.31 -24.59
C ASP A 219 0.22 -18.64 -23.60
N GLY A 220 -0.16 -18.87 -22.32
CA GLY A 220 0.76 -19.19 -21.23
C GLY A 220 1.67 -18.03 -20.78
N ASN A 221 1.39 -16.81 -21.21
CA ASN A 221 2.15 -15.60 -20.87
C ASN A 221 1.25 -14.54 -20.23
N VAL A 222 1.87 -13.58 -19.55
CA VAL A 222 1.19 -12.42 -18.99
C VAL A 222 1.42 -11.21 -19.88
N TYR A 223 0.37 -10.48 -20.22
CA TYR A 223 0.41 -9.26 -20.99
C TYR A 223 -0.11 -8.09 -20.15
N VAL A 224 0.68 -7.03 -20.06
CA VAL A 224 0.35 -5.77 -19.34
C VAL A 224 0.52 -4.62 -20.32
N TYR A 225 -0.55 -3.92 -20.66
CA TYR A 225 -0.49 -2.87 -21.66
C TYR A 225 -1.63 -1.84 -21.57
N ASP A 226 -1.42 -0.68 -22.16
CA ASP A 226 -2.41 0.39 -22.28
C ASP A 226 -3.04 0.44 -23.67
N TYR A 227 -4.10 1.25 -23.83
CA TYR A 227 -4.79 1.42 -25.11
C TYR A 227 -3.91 2.01 -26.22
N ASN A 228 -2.96 2.87 -25.85
CA ASN A 228 -2.03 3.44 -26.84
C ASN A 228 -1.16 2.36 -27.47
N THR A 229 -0.74 1.36 -26.70
CA THR A 229 0.05 0.22 -27.20
C THR A 229 -0.72 -0.54 -28.25
N ILE A 230 -1.99 -0.88 -28.00
CA ILE A 230 -2.82 -1.62 -28.96
C ILE A 230 -3.12 -0.74 -30.18
N LYS A 231 -3.64 0.49 -29.95
CA LYS A 231 -4.16 1.35 -31.01
C LYS A 231 -3.10 1.84 -31.98
N LYS A 232 -1.88 2.07 -31.48
CA LYS A 232 -0.74 2.55 -32.26
C LYS A 232 0.18 1.42 -32.75
N GLY A 233 -0.11 0.16 -32.34
CA GLY A 233 0.71 -1.00 -32.70
C GLY A 233 2.15 -0.85 -32.21
N LEU A 234 2.34 -0.44 -30.96
CA LEU A 234 3.67 -0.22 -30.40
C LEU A 234 4.29 -1.53 -29.90
N PRO A 235 5.63 -1.65 -29.95
CA PRO A 235 6.30 -2.83 -29.41
C PRO A 235 6.16 -2.91 -27.89
N MET A 236 6.11 -4.12 -27.38
CA MET A 236 6.10 -4.41 -25.95
C MET A 236 7.46 -4.95 -25.52
N LYS A 237 7.88 -4.57 -24.33
CA LYS A 237 9.09 -5.11 -23.71
C LYS A 237 8.81 -6.49 -23.17
N ARG A 238 9.63 -7.48 -23.61
CA ARG A 238 9.50 -8.86 -23.19
C ARG A 238 10.53 -9.21 -22.13
N PHE A 239 10.06 -9.84 -21.07
CA PHE A 239 10.88 -10.30 -19.97
C PHE A 239 10.61 -11.79 -19.72
N ASP A 240 11.63 -12.53 -19.33
CA ASP A 240 11.44 -13.84 -18.73
C ASP A 240 10.66 -13.71 -17.44
N PHE A 241 9.57 -14.48 -17.30
CA PHE A 241 8.69 -14.31 -16.15
C PHE A 241 9.37 -14.64 -14.83
N SER A 242 10.19 -15.69 -14.77
CA SER A 242 10.78 -16.17 -13.51
C SER A 242 11.89 -15.25 -12.99
N SER A 243 12.75 -14.78 -13.86
CA SER A 243 13.94 -14.00 -13.53
C SER A 243 13.74 -12.49 -13.69
N MET A 244 12.66 -12.05 -14.33
CA MET A 244 12.45 -10.66 -14.78
C MET A 244 13.59 -10.12 -15.63
N THR A 245 14.32 -11.01 -16.31
CA THR A 245 15.38 -10.59 -17.23
C THR A 245 14.76 -10.10 -18.53
N TYR A 246 15.13 -8.88 -18.92
CA TYR A 246 14.75 -8.31 -20.21
C TYR A 246 15.37 -9.12 -21.35
N GLU A 247 14.56 -9.47 -22.34
CA GLU A 247 15.01 -10.20 -23.52
C GLU A 247 15.11 -9.28 -24.75
N ASP A 248 13.99 -8.67 -25.14
CA ASP A 248 13.91 -7.78 -26.31
C ASP A 248 12.60 -6.97 -26.31
N GLU A 249 12.36 -6.26 -27.40
CA GLU A 249 11.06 -5.64 -27.74
C GLU A 249 10.41 -6.40 -28.87
N GLU A 250 9.13 -6.76 -28.68
CA GLU A 250 8.36 -7.54 -29.65
C GLU A 250 7.09 -6.78 -30.05
N PHE A 251 6.82 -6.76 -31.36
CA PHE A 251 5.54 -6.30 -31.88
C PHE A 251 4.52 -7.43 -31.72
N VAL A 252 3.64 -7.28 -30.73
CA VAL A 252 2.55 -8.23 -30.51
C VAL A 252 1.39 -7.88 -31.44
N ASP A 253 0.95 -8.82 -32.25
CA ASP A 253 -0.22 -8.62 -33.09
C ASP A 253 -1.50 -8.78 -32.27
N PHE A 254 -2.16 -7.67 -32.00
CA PHE A 254 -3.45 -7.62 -31.32
C PHE A 254 -4.64 -7.70 -32.30
N TYR A 255 -4.40 -7.73 -33.61
CA TYR A 255 -5.46 -7.88 -34.57
C TYR A 255 -5.96 -9.32 -34.65
N TYR A 256 -7.16 -9.55 -34.09
CA TYR A 256 -7.79 -10.87 -34.14
C TYR A 256 -8.28 -11.22 -35.55
N GLY A 257 -8.73 -10.24 -36.33
CA GLY A 257 -9.20 -10.40 -37.70
C GLY A 257 -10.44 -9.57 -38.01
N ASN A 258 -10.97 -9.72 -39.24
CA ASN A 258 -12.28 -9.22 -39.60
C ASN A 258 -13.32 -10.33 -39.38
N ALA A 259 -14.36 -10.08 -38.62
CA ALA A 259 -15.37 -11.09 -38.26
C ALA A 259 -15.98 -11.81 -39.47
N LEU A 260 -16.21 -11.08 -40.57
CA LEU A 260 -16.74 -11.71 -41.81
C LEU A 260 -15.72 -12.64 -42.49
N ASP A 261 -14.44 -12.30 -42.44
CA ASP A 261 -13.40 -13.12 -43.08
C ASP A 261 -13.06 -14.34 -42.20
N ILE A 262 -13.10 -14.22 -40.87
CA ILE A 262 -12.97 -15.33 -39.92
C ILE A 262 -14.10 -16.35 -40.13
N GLY A 263 -15.30 -15.87 -40.39
CA GLY A 263 -16.53 -16.62 -40.55
C GLY A 263 -17.43 -16.61 -39.36
N ILE A 264 -18.65 -16.13 -39.57
CA ILE A 264 -19.71 -16.07 -38.56
C ILE A 264 -20.32 -17.47 -38.38
N MET A 265 -20.42 -17.91 -37.13
CA MET A 265 -20.85 -19.26 -36.76
C MET A 265 -22.29 -19.34 -36.30
N SER A 266 -22.90 -18.22 -35.92
CA SER A 266 -24.28 -18.15 -35.44
C SER A 266 -24.94 -16.84 -35.87
N SER A 267 -26.27 -16.81 -35.86
CA SER A 267 -27.05 -15.60 -36.14
C SER A 267 -27.47 -14.85 -34.85
N GLU A 268 -26.94 -15.23 -33.70
CA GLU A 268 -27.33 -14.73 -32.37
C GLU A 268 -26.56 -13.48 -31.93
N GLY A 269 -25.90 -12.78 -32.86
CA GLY A 269 -25.20 -11.55 -32.56
C GLY A 269 -26.17 -10.39 -32.24
N ASP A 270 -25.75 -9.49 -31.36
CA ASP A 270 -26.45 -8.26 -31.07
C ASP A 270 -25.59 -7.02 -31.37
N TYR A 271 -26.21 -5.86 -31.53
CA TYR A 271 -25.54 -4.59 -31.76
C TYR A 271 -26.20 -3.51 -30.91
N GLY A 272 -25.40 -2.71 -30.28
CA GLY A 272 -25.86 -1.62 -29.41
C GLY A 272 -24.80 -0.56 -29.19
N PHE A 273 -24.88 0.11 -28.08
CA PHE A 273 -23.94 1.14 -27.67
C PHE A 273 -23.55 0.94 -26.23
N GLU A 274 -22.32 1.27 -25.93
CA GLU A 274 -21.83 1.35 -24.56
C GLU A 274 -22.42 2.57 -23.85
N GLU A 275 -22.49 2.50 -22.53
CA GLU A 275 -22.93 3.61 -21.71
C GLU A 275 -21.93 4.79 -21.80
N MET A 276 -22.47 5.99 -21.84
CA MET A 276 -21.69 7.23 -21.73
C MET A 276 -21.87 7.80 -20.33
N PHE A 277 -20.88 8.52 -19.85
CA PHE A 277 -20.94 9.09 -18.52
C PHE A 277 -20.89 10.63 -18.52
N ASN A 278 -21.50 11.23 -17.51
CA ASN A 278 -21.55 12.68 -17.32
C ASN A 278 -20.23 13.20 -16.80
N ASN A 279 -19.77 12.65 -15.67
CA ASN A 279 -18.55 13.07 -15.00
C ASN A 279 -17.70 11.88 -14.59
N VAL A 280 -16.48 12.15 -14.16
CA VAL A 280 -15.59 11.19 -13.50
C VAL A 280 -15.03 11.84 -12.25
N THR A 281 -14.99 11.06 -11.18
CA THR A 281 -14.31 11.39 -9.94
C THR A 281 -13.13 10.42 -9.76
N ILE A 282 -11.93 10.96 -9.58
CA ILE A 282 -10.73 10.21 -9.22
C ILE A 282 -10.33 10.66 -7.84
N THR A 283 -10.37 9.75 -6.88
CA THR A 283 -9.99 10.01 -5.49
C THR A 283 -8.65 9.36 -5.21
N SER A 284 -7.70 10.17 -4.80
CA SER A 284 -6.38 9.71 -4.36
C SER A 284 -6.39 9.56 -2.85
N SER A 285 -6.48 8.31 -2.38
CA SER A 285 -6.54 8.03 -0.96
C SER A 285 -5.14 7.94 -0.37
N LEU A 286 -4.80 8.94 0.43
CA LEU A 286 -3.51 9.03 1.10
C LEU A 286 -3.35 8.04 2.26
N TYR A 287 -4.35 7.27 2.66
CA TYR A 287 -4.31 6.64 3.97
C TYR A 287 -3.79 7.62 5.01
N ALA A 288 -4.51 8.70 5.13
CA ALA A 288 -4.25 9.59 6.22
C ALA A 288 -4.43 8.78 7.49
N ASP A 289 -3.34 8.52 8.20
CA ASP A 289 -3.47 8.48 9.63
C ASP A 289 -4.05 9.84 9.96
N LYS A 290 -5.32 9.91 10.28
CA LYS A 290 -6.00 11.14 10.76
C LYS A 290 -5.24 11.77 11.91
N ASP A 291 -4.30 11.05 12.46
CA ASP A 291 -3.47 11.32 13.60
C ASP A 291 -2.06 11.81 13.25
N GLY A 292 -1.80 12.23 12.00
CA GLY A 292 -0.51 12.77 11.58
C GLY A 292 0.58 11.71 11.38
N VAL A 293 1.84 12.06 11.70
CA VAL A 293 2.99 11.15 11.60
C VAL A 293 2.83 10.00 12.59
N PHE A 294 2.48 10.32 13.82
CA PHE A 294 1.98 9.42 14.85
C PHE A 294 1.25 10.21 15.93
N SER A 295 0.24 9.58 16.51
CA SER A 295 -0.48 10.12 17.66
C SER A 295 -0.71 9.04 18.69
N TYR A 296 -0.96 9.51 19.88
CA TYR A 296 -1.15 8.65 21.01
C TYR A 296 -2.00 9.31 22.10
N ASP A 297 -3.15 8.72 22.38
CA ASP A 297 -4.06 9.15 23.42
C ASP A 297 -4.27 8.05 24.46
N VAL A 298 -4.31 8.45 25.75
CA VAL A 298 -4.68 7.56 26.85
C VAL A 298 -6.15 7.76 27.16
N GLU A 299 -6.89 6.68 27.30
CA GLU A 299 -8.24 6.74 27.81
C GLU A 299 -8.24 7.16 29.30
N GLU A 300 -9.12 8.07 29.68
CA GLU A 300 -9.21 8.62 31.05
C GLU A 300 -9.32 7.53 32.13
N ASP A 301 -10.03 6.44 31.85
CA ASP A 301 -10.19 5.32 32.77
C ASP A 301 -8.85 4.61 33.07
N ASN A 302 -7.96 4.54 32.13
CA ASN A 302 -6.63 3.96 32.31
C ASN A 302 -5.75 4.89 33.17
N LEU A 303 -5.90 6.18 33.00
CA LEU A 303 -5.17 7.17 33.79
C LEU A 303 -5.59 7.17 35.27
N GLY A 304 -6.87 7.11 35.54
CA GLY A 304 -7.41 7.01 36.93
C GLY A 304 -6.88 5.76 37.64
N ASN A 305 -6.85 4.64 36.99
CA ASN A 305 -6.28 3.40 37.51
C ASN A 305 -4.77 3.49 37.77
N LEU A 306 -4.03 4.21 36.94
CA LEU A 306 -2.59 4.42 37.12
C LEU A 306 -2.27 5.32 38.31
N ILE A 307 -3.01 6.37 38.49
CA ILE A 307 -2.82 7.29 39.60
C ILE A 307 -3.24 6.64 40.92
N SER A 308 -4.26 5.79 40.90
CA SER A 308 -4.76 5.10 42.10
C SER A 308 -3.92 3.89 42.54
N THR A 309 -3.18 3.26 41.62
CA THR A 309 -2.36 2.08 41.91
C THR A 309 -0.92 2.41 42.34
N SER A 310 -0.73 3.52 42.97
CA SER A 310 0.56 4.11 43.33
C SER A 310 1.46 3.25 44.24
N ASP A 311 0.92 2.24 44.88
CA ASP A 311 1.69 1.41 45.79
C ASP A 311 2.40 0.21 45.09
N ASN A 312 2.10 -0.01 43.82
CA ASN A 312 2.70 -1.08 42.99
C ASN A 312 3.70 -0.54 41.99
N ALA A 313 4.77 0.01 42.50
CA ALA A 313 5.85 0.58 41.70
C ALA A 313 6.36 -0.38 40.60
N GLY A 314 6.52 0.11 39.39
CA GLY A 314 6.98 -0.64 38.23
C GLY A 314 6.00 -1.67 37.66
N TYR A 315 4.85 -1.88 38.31
CA TYR A 315 3.81 -2.77 37.78
C TYR A 315 3.21 -2.23 36.51
N VAL A 316 2.89 -0.96 36.53
CA VAL A 316 2.33 -0.26 35.37
C VAL A 316 3.36 -0.19 34.26
N LEU A 317 4.60 0.14 34.58
CA LEU A 317 5.68 0.15 33.61
C LEU A 317 5.84 -1.22 32.93
N LYS A 318 5.80 -2.32 33.67
CA LYS A 318 5.83 -3.68 33.11
C LYS A 318 4.61 -4.01 32.25
N LYS A 319 3.44 -3.56 32.67
CA LYS A 319 2.20 -3.78 31.93
C LYS A 319 2.17 -3.01 30.62
N TYR A 320 2.75 -1.84 30.58
CA TYR A 320 2.75 -0.98 29.42
C TYR A 320 4.08 -0.96 28.66
N GLY A 321 5.18 -1.27 29.31
CA GLY A 321 6.51 -1.30 28.70
C GLY A 321 6.77 -2.48 27.80
N SER A 322 5.95 -3.54 27.85
CA SER A 322 6.05 -4.68 26.92
C SER A 322 5.11 -4.57 25.73
N CYS A 323 4.26 -3.59 25.67
CA CYS A 323 3.48 -3.31 24.51
C CYS A 323 4.27 -2.41 23.58
N PRO A 324 4.25 -2.67 22.27
CA PRO A 324 4.35 -1.58 21.35
C PRO A 324 3.06 -0.82 21.57
N PRO A 325 3.18 0.20 22.16
CA PRO A 325 2.16 0.72 23.04
C PRO A 325 1.08 1.44 22.34
N TRP A 326 1.29 1.72 21.14
CA TRP A 326 0.56 2.62 20.30
C TRP A 326 -0.87 2.22 19.99
N LYS A 327 -1.21 0.96 20.22
CA LYS A 327 -2.56 0.45 19.92
C LYS A 327 -3.54 0.53 21.10
N GLU A 328 -3.05 0.80 22.29
CA GLU A 328 -3.85 0.60 23.50
C GLU A 328 -3.69 1.72 24.55
N GLY A 329 -3.44 2.94 24.12
CA GLY A 329 -3.33 4.02 25.04
C GLY A 329 -2.09 3.93 25.94
N CYS A 330 -0.89 4.08 25.40
CA CYS A 330 0.33 4.00 26.18
C CYS A 330 0.90 5.34 26.52
N PHE A 331 1.36 5.45 27.70
CA PHE A 331 2.07 6.61 28.17
C PHE A 331 3.33 6.17 28.88
N LEU A 332 4.28 7.02 28.85
CA LEU A 332 5.47 6.84 29.65
C LEU A 332 5.08 7.02 31.09
N TYR A 333 5.30 6.00 31.88
CA TYR A 333 5.04 6.02 33.30
C TYR A 333 6.31 5.70 34.07
N TYR A 334 6.63 6.54 35.03
CA TYR A 334 7.68 6.30 35.99
C TYR A 334 7.09 6.29 37.40
N GLU A 335 7.39 5.25 38.15
CA GLU A 335 7.07 5.18 39.54
C GLU A 335 8.34 5.01 40.38
N ASN A 336 8.46 5.85 41.40
CA ASN A 336 9.56 5.79 42.31
C ASN A 336 9.39 4.63 43.31
N LYS A 337 10.19 3.57 43.12
CA LYS A 337 10.31 2.51 44.14
C LYS A 337 11.08 3.06 45.33
N ARG A 338 10.38 3.27 46.45
CA ARG A 338 11.06 3.39 47.72
C ARG A 338 11.76 2.05 48.03
N ASN A 339 12.90 1.83 47.47
CA ASN A 339 13.71 0.74 47.90
C ASN A 339 15.14 1.13 47.98
N THR A 340 15.57 1.00 49.20
CA THR A 340 16.93 0.75 49.58
C THR A 340 17.92 1.86 49.35
N GLY A 341 17.98 2.83 50.29
CA GLY A 341 19.26 3.33 50.80
C GLY A 341 20.34 3.90 49.89
N ALA A 342 20.09 3.98 48.62
CA ALA A 342 20.92 4.71 47.69
C ALA A 342 20.17 5.99 47.31
N ASP A 343 20.81 7.11 47.33
CA ASP A 343 20.37 8.40 46.78
C ASP A 343 20.18 8.24 45.26
N ALA A 344 19.11 7.58 44.87
CA ALA A 344 18.71 7.48 43.49
C ALA A 344 18.18 8.85 43.09
N LEU A 345 19.02 9.61 42.45
CA LEU A 345 18.66 10.87 41.82
C LEU A 345 17.63 10.57 40.71
N ILE A 346 16.63 11.43 40.60
CA ILE A 346 15.77 11.46 39.44
C ILE A 346 16.66 11.86 38.28
N GLY A 347 17.08 10.89 37.51
CA GLY A 347 18.07 11.12 36.48
C GLY A 347 17.94 10.14 35.33
N ALA A 348 19.01 9.98 34.61
CA ALA A 348 19.10 9.21 33.37
C ALA A 348 18.49 7.80 33.40
N GLU A 349 18.34 7.21 34.56
CA GLU A 349 17.87 5.84 34.71
C GLU A 349 16.42 5.73 35.22
N MET A 350 15.72 6.81 35.38
CA MET A 350 14.36 6.79 35.93
C MET A 350 13.37 5.94 35.17
N ILE A 351 13.48 5.91 33.88
CA ILE A 351 12.62 5.14 33.02
C ILE A 351 13.02 3.68 33.01
N TYR A 352 14.14 3.36 33.61
CA TYR A 352 14.86 2.10 33.55
C TYR A 352 14.77 1.27 34.81
N THR A 353 13.75 1.43 35.57
CA THR A 353 13.59 0.72 36.85
C THR A 353 13.32 -0.77 36.71
N GLY A 354 13.65 -1.39 35.65
CA GLY A 354 13.38 -2.82 35.53
C GLY A 354 14.25 -3.51 34.54
N ASP A 355 14.21 -3.34 33.37
CA ASP A 355 14.90 -4.15 32.36
C ASP A 355 15.37 -3.26 31.24
N SER A 356 16.69 -3.23 31.02
CA SER A 356 17.27 -2.44 29.92
C SER A 356 16.74 -2.86 28.55
N SER A 357 16.20 -4.06 28.43
CA SER A 357 15.52 -4.52 27.23
C SER A 357 14.15 -3.85 27.02
N ALA A 358 13.47 -3.47 28.09
CA ALA A 358 12.19 -2.79 27.99
C ALA A 358 12.28 -1.39 27.38
N ILE A 359 13.40 -0.74 27.53
CA ILE A 359 13.64 0.63 27.05
C ILE A 359 13.76 0.70 25.53
N ASN A 360 14.37 -0.30 24.93
CA ASN A 360 14.46 -0.38 23.48
C ASN A 360 13.08 -0.60 22.83
N GLN A 361 12.06 -0.86 23.62
CA GLN A 361 10.69 -1.10 23.19
C GLN A 361 9.82 0.16 23.19
N TRP A 362 10.28 1.26 23.76
CA TRP A 362 9.62 2.56 23.72
C TRP A 362 9.98 3.33 22.46
N SER A 363 9.78 2.71 21.34
CA SER A 363 9.99 3.34 20.05
C SER A 363 8.67 3.55 19.33
N PHE A 364 8.51 4.75 18.79
CA PHE A 364 7.43 5.09 17.89
C PHE A 364 7.75 4.60 16.47
N ASP A 365 8.26 3.40 16.32
CA ASP A 365 8.56 2.79 15.03
C ASP A 365 7.43 1.88 14.52
N GLY A 366 6.42 1.65 15.34
CA GLY A 366 5.34 0.72 15.02
C GLY A 366 4.52 1.06 13.78
N LYS A 367 4.56 2.30 13.31
CA LYS A 367 3.88 2.72 12.09
C LYS A 367 4.81 2.89 10.89
N ASN A 368 6.12 2.73 11.05
CA ASN A 368 7.12 2.79 9.98
C ASN A 368 6.88 3.92 8.97
N VAL A 369 6.68 5.14 9.47
CA VAL A 369 6.38 6.28 8.61
C VAL A 369 7.65 6.66 7.85
N PHE A 370 7.62 6.45 6.54
CA PHE A 370 8.69 6.91 5.68
C PHE A 370 8.44 8.37 5.33
N ILE A 371 9.41 9.21 5.69
CA ILE A 371 9.38 10.65 5.45
C ILE A 371 10.22 10.96 4.23
N ILE A 372 9.67 11.75 3.33
CA ILE A 372 10.38 12.27 2.16
C ILE A 372 11.13 13.52 2.58
N GLY A 373 12.46 13.44 2.57
CA GLY A 373 13.32 14.57 2.86
C GLY A 373 13.23 15.64 1.77
N ASN A 374 13.14 16.90 2.19
CA ASN A 374 13.15 18.02 1.26
C ASN A 374 13.96 19.16 1.84
N THR A 375 15.09 19.46 1.21
CA THR A 375 15.98 20.56 1.63
C THR A 375 15.40 21.94 1.31
N ASP A 376 14.45 22.02 0.39
CA ASP A 376 13.92 23.29 -0.12
C ASP A 376 12.56 23.66 0.51
N SER A 377 11.95 22.73 1.25
CA SER A 377 10.65 22.98 1.89
C SER A 377 10.82 23.54 3.29
N LYS A 378 9.92 24.45 3.64
CA LYS A 378 9.77 24.96 4.99
C LYS A 378 8.76 24.13 5.80
N ASN A 379 8.89 22.81 5.72
CA ASN A 379 8.06 21.91 6.49
C ASN A 379 8.66 21.67 7.86
N TYR A 380 7.82 21.61 8.85
CA TYR A 380 8.20 21.41 10.24
C TYR A 380 7.48 20.19 10.80
N LEU A 381 8.11 19.54 11.74
CA LEU A 381 7.49 18.53 12.59
C LEU A 381 7.02 19.22 13.87
N ARG A 382 5.72 19.20 14.12
CA ARG A 382 5.17 19.64 15.39
C ARG A 382 4.96 18.45 16.30
N ILE A 383 5.59 18.49 17.47
CA ILE A 383 5.41 17.46 18.49
C ILE A 383 4.51 18.03 19.59
N LYS A 384 3.43 17.30 19.90
CA LYS A 384 2.54 17.60 21.04
C LYS A 384 2.73 16.52 22.09
N ALA A 385 2.67 16.91 23.35
CA ALA A 385 2.71 15.98 24.48
C ALA A 385 2.09 16.64 25.71
N GLN A 386 1.58 15.82 26.61
CA GLN A 386 1.18 16.21 27.95
C GLN A 386 2.00 15.45 28.98
N ALA A 387 2.34 16.07 30.08
CA ALA A 387 3.03 15.45 31.18
C ALA A 387 2.35 15.77 32.52
N TYR A 388 2.31 14.77 33.39
CA TYR A 388 1.81 14.90 34.74
C TYR A 388 2.85 14.38 35.73
N VAL A 389 3.21 15.23 36.69
CA VAL A 389 4.13 14.85 37.76
C VAL A 389 3.36 14.75 39.06
N ASN A 390 3.25 13.53 39.58
CA ASN A 390 2.63 13.27 40.85
C ASN A 390 3.72 13.23 41.95
N THR A 391 3.56 14.06 42.95
CA THR A 391 4.48 14.15 44.08
C THR A 391 3.81 13.74 45.36
N ARG A 392 4.57 13.25 46.34
CA ARG A 392 4.05 12.90 47.68
C ARG A 392 3.72 14.12 48.47
N ASP A 393 4.59 15.10 48.37
CA ASP A 393 4.45 16.41 49.01
C ASP A 393 4.53 17.46 47.90
N ASP A 394 4.13 18.66 48.17
CA ASP A 394 4.36 19.75 47.24
C ASP A 394 5.87 19.95 47.08
N PRO A 395 6.44 19.69 45.90
CA PRO A 395 7.88 19.79 45.67
C PRO A 395 8.40 21.22 45.86
N PHE A 396 7.48 22.18 45.95
CA PHE A 396 7.76 23.60 46.13
C PHE A 396 7.08 24.11 47.41
N ASP A 397 6.90 23.23 48.42
CA ASP A 397 6.37 23.62 49.73
C ASP A 397 7.26 24.68 50.36
N THR A 398 6.66 25.75 50.79
CA THR A 398 7.32 26.98 51.28
C THR A 398 8.19 26.76 52.50
N ASP A 399 8.03 25.66 53.24
CA ASP A 399 8.84 25.36 54.42
C ASP A 399 10.25 24.87 54.10
N ILE A 400 10.58 24.64 52.80
CA ILE A 400 11.83 24.02 52.37
C ILE A 400 12.61 24.91 51.39
N ILE A 401 11.99 25.95 50.84
CA ILE A 401 12.59 26.79 49.78
C ILE A 401 12.57 28.24 50.26
N GLU A 402 13.75 28.81 50.44
CA GLU A 402 13.89 30.24 50.63
C GLU A 402 13.39 31.01 49.43
N ASP A 403 12.90 32.22 49.58
CA ASP A 403 12.12 32.98 48.60
C ASP A 403 12.73 33.15 47.19
N ASP A 404 14.01 32.91 47.03
CA ASP A 404 14.73 33.06 45.76
C ASP A 404 14.91 31.76 44.93
N GLU A 405 14.29 30.62 45.33
CA GLU A 405 14.61 29.30 44.79
C GLU A 405 13.46 28.63 43.99
N ARG A 406 12.52 29.41 43.47
CA ARG A 406 11.22 28.89 42.96
C ARG A 406 11.20 28.48 41.48
N THR A 407 12.32 28.22 40.86
CA THR A 407 12.35 27.77 39.48
C THR A 407 12.62 26.28 39.37
N GLY A 408 11.67 25.55 38.79
CA GLY A 408 11.83 24.13 38.49
C GLY A 408 11.85 23.88 36.99
N VAL A 409 12.55 22.84 36.59
CA VAL A 409 12.65 22.41 35.21
C VAL A 409 12.43 20.92 35.12
N MET A 410 11.58 20.50 34.21
CA MET A 410 11.41 19.10 33.85
C MET A 410 11.81 18.90 32.39
N GLY A 411 12.72 17.99 32.14
CA GLY A 411 13.14 17.60 30.80
C GLY A 411 12.89 16.13 30.56
N ILE A 412 12.29 15.82 29.42
CA ILE A 412 12.11 14.43 28.95
C ILE A 412 13.02 14.24 27.77
N TYR A 413 13.95 13.31 27.92
CA TYR A 413 15.04 13.05 26.99
C TYR A 413 14.78 11.77 26.23
N GLY A 414 15.11 11.80 24.95
CA GLY A 414 14.96 10.66 24.07
C GLY A 414 15.90 10.73 22.89
N ASP A 415 15.56 9.99 21.89
CA ASP A 415 16.21 10.00 20.58
C ASP A 415 15.14 10.21 19.51
N LEU A 416 15.42 11.05 18.55
CA LEU A 416 14.66 11.18 17.31
C LEU A 416 15.64 10.87 16.18
N VAL A 417 15.44 9.72 15.51
CA VAL A 417 16.40 9.13 14.58
C VAL A 417 15.73 8.81 13.26
N LEU A 418 16.43 9.08 12.19
CA LEU A 418 16.03 8.71 10.84
C LEU A 418 16.84 7.51 10.39
N TYR A 419 16.18 6.46 9.94
CA TYR A 419 16.76 5.21 9.44
C TYR A 419 16.55 5.08 7.93
N ASP A 420 17.48 4.43 7.25
CA ASP A 420 17.30 4.03 5.87
C ASP A 420 16.36 2.80 5.75
N SER A 421 16.08 2.38 4.51
CA SER A 421 15.24 1.20 4.24
C SER A 421 15.84 -0.15 4.70
N MET A 422 17.12 -0.14 5.09
CA MET A 422 17.81 -1.32 5.61
C MET A 422 17.89 -1.32 7.14
N GLY A 423 17.29 -0.31 7.79
CA GLY A 423 17.33 -0.16 9.25
C GLY A 423 18.62 0.43 9.78
N THR A 424 19.46 1.06 8.92
CA THR A 424 20.67 1.73 9.34
C THR A 424 20.35 3.17 9.72
N PRO A 425 20.77 3.66 10.91
CA PRO A 425 20.56 5.04 11.29
C PRO A 425 21.39 5.98 10.41
N ILE A 426 20.74 6.97 9.80
CA ILE A 426 21.38 7.94 8.90
C ILE A 426 21.53 9.33 9.51
N MET A 427 20.50 9.78 10.23
CA MET A 427 20.50 11.07 10.92
C MET A 427 19.83 10.97 12.28
N TYR A 428 20.18 11.89 13.17
CA TYR A 428 19.50 12.10 14.45
C TYR A 428 19.26 13.58 14.68
N TYR A 429 18.22 13.91 15.45
CA TYR A 429 17.93 15.29 15.83
C TYR A 429 18.58 15.59 17.17
N ASP A 430 19.34 16.69 17.23
CA ASP A 430 19.96 17.19 18.46
C ASP A 430 19.40 18.58 18.78
N ASN A 431 18.62 18.69 19.85
CA ASN A 431 18.14 19.96 20.40
C ASN A 431 18.61 20.15 21.85
N SER A 432 19.62 19.39 22.26
CA SER A 432 20.19 19.49 23.59
C SER A 432 20.97 20.81 23.80
N TYR A 433 21.42 21.44 22.72
CA TYR A 433 22.12 22.71 22.77
C TYR A 433 21.55 23.70 21.75
N ARG A 434 21.05 24.85 22.23
CA ARG A 434 20.30 25.84 21.46
C ARG A 434 21.00 26.38 20.20
N PHE A 435 22.29 26.56 20.25
CA PHE A 435 23.07 27.18 19.17
C PHE A 435 23.53 26.20 18.09
N ASP A 436 23.27 24.91 18.28
CA ASP A 436 23.66 23.84 17.37
C ASP A 436 22.55 22.83 17.19
N GLU A 437 21.29 23.32 17.21
CA GLU A 437 20.08 22.53 17.06
C GLU A 437 19.88 22.12 15.60
N GLY A 438 19.52 20.89 15.36
CA GLY A 438 19.12 20.38 14.04
C GLY A 438 19.44 18.92 13.79
N TRP A 439 19.19 18.52 12.56
CA TRP A 439 19.51 17.18 12.08
C TRP A 439 21.02 17.03 11.87
N LYS A 440 21.59 15.98 12.45
CA LYS A 440 23.01 15.64 12.37
C LYS A 440 23.20 14.27 11.76
N ASN A 441 24.23 14.11 10.95
CA ASN A 441 24.58 12.81 10.38
C ASN A 441 25.11 11.88 11.48
N VAL A 442 24.71 10.62 11.40
CA VAL A 442 25.28 9.58 12.25
C VAL A 442 26.68 9.27 11.74
N THR A 443 27.69 9.45 12.62
CA THR A 443 29.06 9.12 12.33
C THR A 443 29.45 7.83 13.05
N GLY A 444 29.73 6.77 12.29
CA GLY A 444 30.02 5.45 12.85
C GLY A 444 28.77 4.57 13.01
N ALA A 445 28.89 3.55 13.87
CA ALA A 445 27.83 2.51 14.00
C ALA A 445 26.78 2.83 15.07
N SER A 446 26.91 3.89 15.83
CA SER A 446 26.04 4.20 16.97
C SER A 446 25.49 5.62 16.92
N VAL A 447 24.21 5.76 17.24
CA VAL A 447 23.55 7.05 17.43
C VAL A 447 23.90 7.59 18.82
N PRO A 448 24.26 8.88 18.96
CA PRO A 448 24.39 9.50 20.26
C PRO A 448 23.05 9.51 21.00
N LEU A 449 23.04 9.01 22.24
CA LEU A 449 21.83 8.81 23.04
C LEU A 449 21.42 10.08 23.81
N GLY A 450 20.09 10.26 23.98
CA GLY A 450 19.52 11.33 24.81
C GLY A 450 19.75 12.74 24.25
N LYS A 451 19.93 12.87 22.93
CA LYS A 451 20.15 14.15 22.27
C LYS A 451 18.86 14.89 21.91
N PHE A 452 17.76 14.18 21.88
CA PHE A 452 16.46 14.74 21.64
C PHE A 452 15.75 15.03 22.97
N ILE A 453 15.32 16.27 23.15
CA ILE A 453 14.52 16.68 24.31
C ILE A 453 13.10 16.92 23.84
N LEU A 454 12.20 16.00 24.22
CA LEU A 454 10.81 16.08 23.84
C LEU A 454 10.11 17.27 24.47
N THR A 455 10.39 17.49 25.74
CA THR A 455 9.78 18.58 26.47
C THR A 455 10.71 19.13 27.50
N TYR A 456 10.58 20.41 27.71
CA TYR A 456 11.29 21.17 28.74
C TYR A 456 10.34 22.17 29.35
N VAL A 457 10.07 22.04 30.63
CA VAL A 457 9.19 22.93 31.36
C VAL A 457 10.03 23.80 32.25
N SER A 458 9.90 25.11 32.10
CA SER A 458 10.52 26.09 32.97
C SER A 458 9.44 26.86 33.71
N LEU A 459 9.54 26.96 35.00
CA LEU A 459 8.71 27.80 35.85
C LEU A 459 9.48 29.07 36.18
N SER A 460 8.91 30.22 35.88
CA SER A 460 9.45 31.50 36.29
C SER A 460 8.59 32.11 37.37
N GLU A 461 9.22 32.83 38.28
CA GLU A 461 8.67 33.41 39.52
C GLU A 461 7.69 34.54 39.36
N THR A 462 7.41 35.01 38.18
CA THR A 462 6.52 36.17 37.96
C THR A 462 5.04 35.82 38.03
N ALA A 463 4.68 34.57 38.19
CA ALA A 463 3.30 34.17 38.42
C ALA A 463 3.01 34.11 39.93
N SER A 464 1.92 34.71 40.35
CA SER A 464 1.45 34.64 41.73
C SER A 464 1.51 33.21 42.28
N ALA A 465 1.92 33.03 43.49
CA ALA A 465 2.28 31.76 44.16
C ALA A 465 1.26 30.60 44.05
N SER A 466 0.10 30.81 43.50
CA SER A 466 -0.95 29.79 43.35
C SER A 466 -0.95 29.09 41.98
N THR A 467 -0.19 29.55 40.99
CA THR A 467 -0.31 29.05 39.58
C THR A 467 0.97 28.44 39.04
N SER A 468 2.04 28.43 39.78
CA SER A 468 3.37 28.01 39.29
C SER A 468 3.81 26.60 39.72
N ARG A 469 2.86 25.72 40.01
CA ARG A 469 3.19 24.34 40.45
C ARG A 469 3.26 23.39 39.27
N ILE A 470 4.40 22.71 39.09
CA ILE A 470 4.55 21.60 38.14
C ILE A 470 3.80 20.36 38.62
N ALA A 471 3.70 20.22 39.93
CA ALA A 471 3.20 19.02 40.56
C ALA A 471 1.68 18.92 40.52
N ASN A 472 1.20 17.70 40.33
CA ASN A 472 -0.20 17.32 40.42
C ASN A 472 -1.13 18.08 39.46
N GLN A 473 -0.62 18.42 38.29
CA GLN A 473 -1.37 18.99 37.18
C GLN A 473 -0.83 18.54 35.84
N TRP A 474 -1.68 18.52 34.80
CA TRP A 474 -1.25 18.29 33.46
C TRP A 474 -0.59 19.52 32.86
N LEU A 475 0.60 19.31 32.30
CA LEU A 475 1.36 20.33 31.60
C LEU A 475 1.28 20.01 30.10
N THR A 476 0.67 20.89 29.34
CA THR A 476 0.49 20.71 27.91
C THR A 476 1.56 21.44 27.13
N ASN A 477 2.13 20.77 26.18
CA ASN A 477 3.09 21.31 25.25
C ASN A 477 2.48 22.50 24.47
N GLY A 478 3.22 23.61 24.40
CA GLY A 478 2.76 24.87 23.79
C GLY A 478 2.04 25.83 24.71
N GLN A 479 1.57 25.38 25.89
CA GLN A 479 1.01 26.27 26.93
C GLN A 479 2.00 26.47 28.09
N ASN A 480 2.46 25.36 28.64
CA ASN A 480 3.33 25.35 29.84
C ASN A 480 4.65 24.62 29.62
N MET A 481 4.82 24.00 28.45
CA MET A 481 6.00 23.26 28.10
C MET A 481 6.59 23.78 26.79
N SER A 482 7.89 23.78 26.66
CA SER A 482 8.60 24.09 25.40
C SER A 482 9.50 22.93 24.99
N LEU A 483 9.66 22.79 23.69
CA LEU A 483 10.57 21.79 23.11
C LEU A 483 12.00 22.29 23.20
N GLY A 484 12.92 21.42 23.59
CA GLY A 484 14.35 21.72 23.61
C GLY A 484 14.95 22.17 24.93
N GLY A 485 16.27 22.18 25.03
CA GLY A 485 17.07 22.19 26.25
C GLY A 485 17.56 23.51 26.77
N SER A 486 16.93 24.65 26.45
CA SER A 486 17.39 25.96 26.95
C SER A 486 16.36 26.63 27.86
N LEU A 487 16.81 27.04 29.02
CA LEU A 487 16.07 27.83 30.01
C LEU A 487 15.68 29.25 29.55
N SER A 488 15.98 29.67 28.32
CA SER A 488 15.65 31.02 27.90
C SER A 488 14.15 31.19 27.64
N SER A 489 13.54 32.09 28.40
CA SER A 489 12.16 32.48 28.40
C SER A 489 11.59 33.10 27.11
N SER A 490 12.33 33.09 26.02
CA SER A 490 11.98 33.79 24.79
C SER A 490 11.75 32.91 23.60
N ARG A 491 11.52 31.61 23.80
CA ARG A 491 11.02 30.79 22.69
C ARG A 491 9.53 30.96 22.60
N ASP A 492 9.11 31.68 21.59
CA ASP A 492 7.73 31.82 21.17
C ASP A 492 6.97 30.50 21.16
N GLN A 493 5.64 30.56 21.19
CA GLN A 493 4.74 29.43 20.97
C GLN A 493 5.07 28.59 19.71
N ALA A 494 5.90 29.13 18.83
CA ALA A 494 6.55 28.45 17.71
C ALA A 494 7.62 27.40 18.14
N GLY A 495 8.03 27.35 19.38
CA GLY A 495 9.14 26.52 19.86
C GLY A 495 8.89 25.01 19.95
N ASN A 496 7.72 24.55 19.52
CA ASN A 496 7.36 23.13 19.51
C ASN A 496 7.50 22.50 18.11
N ARG A 497 8.11 23.21 17.18
CA ARG A 497 8.33 22.76 15.80
C ARG A 497 9.80 22.47 15.58
N LEU A 498 10.06 21.33 14.94
CA LEU A 498 11.37 20.93 14.46
C LEU A 498 11.40 21.09 12.94
N ILE A 499 12.54 21.45 12.39
CA ILE A 499 12.70 21.41 10.94
C ILE A 499 12.56 19.96 10.48
N ALA A 500 11.80 19.70 9.41
CA ALA A 500 11.67 18.38 8.82
C ALA A 500 13.05 17.85 8.34
N PRO A 501 13.25 16.53 8.33
CA PRO A 501 14.54 15.98 7.96
C PRO A 501 14.91 16.32 6.50
N PRO A 502 16.19 16.64 6.22
CA PRO A 502 16.64 17.02 4.88
C PRO A 502 16.76 15.84 3.91
N VAL A 503 16.76 14.61 4.42
CA VAL A 503 16.86 13.38 3.64
C VAL A 503 15.69 12.46 3.99
N SER A 504 15.33 11.59 3.04
CA SER A 504 14.23 10.64 3.22
C SER A 504 14.65 9.47 4.12
N GLY A 505 13.72 8.96 4.90
CA GLY A 505 13.97 7.81 5.77
C GLY A 505 12.79 7.51 6.70
N TYR A 506 12.94 6.44 7.47
CA TYR A 506 11.98 6.06 8.51
C TYR A 506 12.25 6.82 9.80
N LEU A 507 11.27 7.56 10.27
CA LEU A 507 11.38 8.32 11.50
C LEU A 507 11.03 7.45 12.71
N VAL A 508 11.94 7.45 13.69
CA VAL A 508 11.77 6.72 14.96
C VAL A 508 12.02 7.67 16.10
N MET A 509 11.09 7.76 17.03
CA MET A 509 11.25 8.50 18.28
C MET A 509 11.27 7.52 19.46
N ARG A 510 12.23 7.69 20.36
CA ARG A 510 12.37 6.89 21.58
C ARG A 510 12.46 7.80 22.77
N MET A 511 11.72 7.50 23.83
CA MET A 511 11.85 8.14 25.13
C MET A 511 12.85 7.35 25.97
N ARG A 512 13.75 8.04 26.65
CA ARG A 512 14.80 7.39 27.43
C ARG A 512 14.70 7.67 28.90
N TYR A 513 14.67 8.92 29.30
CA TYR A 513 14.65 9.29 30.70
C TYR A 513 14.04 10.69 30.91
N CYS A 514 13.63 10.94 32.14
CA CYS A 514 13.16 12.22 32.59
C CYS A 514 14.09 12.78 33.67
N VAL A 515 14.32 14.06 33.63
CA VAL A 515 15.09 14.79 34.68
C VAL A 515 14.22 15.92 35.20
N ILE A 516 14.11 16.01 36.51
CA ILE A 516 13.54 17.16 37.20
C ILE A 516 14.66 17.89 37.94
N LYS A 517 14.82 19.18 37.68
CA LYS A 517 15.81 20.03 38.30
C LYS A 517 15.11 21.21 38.97
N ARG A 518 15.74 21.71 40.00
CA ARG A 518 15.39 23.00 40.62
C ARG A 518 16.57 23.94 40.50
N LEU A 519 16.31 25.22 40.49
CA LEU A 519 17.31 26.26 40.60
C LEU A 519 17.37 26.71 42.06
N VAL A 520 18.54 26.53 42.64
CA VAL A 520 18.86 26.96 44.02
C VAL A 520 20.01 27.89 43.94
N LEU A 521 19.80 29.17 44.29
CA LEU A 521 20.85 30.22 44.28
C LEU A 521 21.65 30.22 42.96
N ASP A 522 20.95 30.28 41.83
CA ASP A 522 21.55 30.21 40.47
C ASP A 522 22.27 28.90 40.11
N LYS A 523 22.15 27.87 40.95
CA LYS A 523 22.71 26.54 40.66
C LYS A 523 21.56 25.55 40.36
N GLU A 524 21.75 24.80 39.28
CA GLU A 524 20.88 23.69 38.99
C GLU A 524 21.16 22.51 39.93
N GLU A 525 20.13 22.08 40.66
CA GLU A 525 20.15 20.85 41.45
C GLU A 525 19.11 19.87 40.94
N ILE A 526 19.42 18.57 41.00
CA ILE A 526 18.43 17.53 40.67
C ILE A 526 17.44 17.45 41.83
N PHE A 527 16.15 17.45 41.46
CA PHE A 527 15.07 17.34 42.45
C PHE A 527 15.13 15.97 43.17
N PRO A 528 14.96 15.93 44.51
CA PRO A 528 15.09 14.67 45.23
C PRO A 528 14.10 13.61 44.76
N ALA A 529 14.61 12.43 44.43
CA ALA A 529 13.86 11.31 43.86
C ALA A 529 12.74 10.82 44.81
N ASP A 530 12.96 10.89 46.13
CA ASP A 530 12.00 10.44 47.12
C ASP A 530 10.71 11.28 47.19
N ARG A 531 10.74 12.45 46.60
CA ARG A 531 9.59 13.35 46.54
C ARG A 531 8.70 13.14 45.30
N VAL A 532 9.20 12.52 44.25
CA VAL A 532 8.41 12.22 43.08
C VAL A 532 7.80 10.83 43.24
N LYS A 533 6.50 10.74 43.10
CA LYS A 533 5.76 9.49 43.17
C LYS A 533 5.67 8.82 41.82
N ASN A 534 5.21 9.54 40.83
CA ASN A 534 5.19 9.08 39.44
C ASN A 534 5.20 10.25 38.46
N ILE A 535 5.57 9.95 37.22
CA ILE A 535 5.52 10.84 36.07
C ILE A 535 4.78 10.12 34.95
N LEU A 536 3.79 10.81 34.39
CA LEU A 536 3.01 10.32 33.26
C LEU A 536 3.27 11.22 32.06
N ILE A 537 3.37 10.64 30.88
CA ILE A 537 3.44 11.37 29.61
C ILE A 537 2.34 10.81 28.71
N ASP A 538 1.55 11.70 28.17
CA ASP A 538 0.35 11.37 27.45
C ASP A 538 0.18 12.27 26.22
N HIS A 539 -0.80 11.97 25.35
CA HIS A 539 -1.14 12.75 24.17
C HIS A 539 0.08 13.08 23.31
N VAL A 540 0.99 12.12 23.13
CA VAL A 540 2.15 12.32 22.30
C VAL A 540 1.75 12.15 20.84
N SER A 541 1.85 13.21 20.07
CA SER A 541 1.62 13.19 18.63
C SER A 541 2.69 13.97 17.89
N MET A 542 2.86 13.67 16.64
CA MET A 542 3.76 14.38 15.73
C MET A 542 3.05 14.58 14.40
N ASP A 543 2.97 15.84 13.97
CA ASP A 543 2.35 16.26 12.73
C ASP A 543 3.31 17.07 11.88
N PHE A 544 3.05 17.14 10.58
CA PHE A 544 3.72 18.08 9.73
C PHE A 544 2.95 19.41 9.66
N GLU A 545 3.69 20.50 9.66
CA GLU A 545 3.17 21.84 9.50
C GLU A 545 3.94 22.62 8.44
N ASN A 546 3.28 23.56 7.79
CA ASN A 546 3.93 24.54 6.93
C ASN A 546 4.59 25.67 7.75
N ASP A 547 5.21 26.64 7.08
CA ASP A 547 5.87 27.79 7.70
C ASP A 547 4.89 28.74 8.41
N LYS A 548 3.60 28.69 8.09
CA LYS A 548 2.54 29.47 8.75
C LYS A 548 2.00 28.79 10.00
N GLY A 549 2.32 27.53 10.23
CA GLY A 549 1.83 26.72 11.35
C GLY A 549 0.51 26.01 11.05
N ASP A 550 0.09 26.00 9.79
CA ASP A 550 -1.05 25.20 9.37
C ASP A 550 -0.63 23.73 9.29
N SER A 551 -1.45 22.83 9.81
CA SER A 551 -1.26 21.40 9.66
C SER A 551 -1.28 21.06 8.16
N LEU A 552 -0.31 20.28 7.70
CA LEU A 552 -0.33 19.80 6.34
C LEU A 552 -1.43 18.77 6.21
N ASN A 553 -2.40 19.09 5.38
CA ASN A 553 -3.60 18.27 5.25
C ASN A 553 -3.24 16.90 4.67
N THR A 554 -3.78 15.87 5.29
CA THR A 554 -3.65 14.47 4.86
C THR A 554 -4.97 13.94 4.30
N ASP A 555 -5.92 14.84 3.96
CA ASP A 555 -7.18 14.47 3.34
C ASP A 555 -6.96 13.90 1.93
N ASP A 556 -7.88 13.10 1.48
CA ASP A 556 -7.85 12.54 0.14
C ASP A 556 -7.91 13.67 -0.90
N TYR A 557 -7.12 13.52 -1.96
CA TYR A 557 -7.22 14.41 -3.12
C TYR A 557 -8.34 13.93 -4.04
N GLU A 558 -9.25 14.81 -4.38
CA GLU A 558 -10.37 14.54 -5.25
C GLU A 558 -10.26 15.35 -6.53
N PHE A 559 -10.25 14.66 -7.67
CA PHE A 559 -10.24 15.25 -8.99
C PHE A 559 -11.57 14.97 -9.66
N LYS A 560 -12.35 16.02 -9.96
CA LYS A 560 -13.62 15.94 -10.67
C LYS A 560 -13.52 16.58 -12.03
N SER A 561 -14.11 15.95 -13.02
CA SER A 561 -14.23 16.50 -14.35
C SER A 561 -15.50 16.03 -15.06
N TYR A 562 -16.07 16.93 -15.85
CA TYR A 562 -17.15 16.57 -16.74
C TYR A 562 -16.62 15.85 -17.97
N ILE A 563 -17.19 14.67 -18.26
CA ILE A 563 -16.93 13.90 -19.48
C ILE A 563 -17.93 14.31 -20.56
N ASN A 564 -19.24 14.27 -20.24
CA ASN A 564 -20.30 14.68 -21.15
C ASN A 564 -21.51 15.23 -20.38
N LYS A 565 -21.63 16.55 -20.28
CA LYS A 565 -22.71 17.24 -19.54
C LYS A 565 -24.13 16.94 -20.01
N LYS A 566 -24.32 16.22 -21.12
CA LYS A 566 -25.63 15.89 -21.67
C LYS A 566 -26.19 14.55 -21.21
N VAL A 567 -25.38 13.81 -20.46
CA VAL A 567 -25.71 12.47 -19.96
C VAL A 567 -25.99 12.56 -18.47
N ALA A 568 -26.82 11.67 -17.94
CA ALA A 568 -27.22 11.68 -16.55
C ALA A 568 -26.39 10.73 -15.67
N SER A 569 -25.87 9.65 -16.24
CA SER A 569 -25.09 8.63 -15.50
C SER A 569 -23.68 9.13 -15.22
N ASP A 570 -23.26 9.03 -13.97
CA ASP A 570 -21.89 9.32 -13.56
C ASP A 570 -21.02 8.06 -13.67
N PHE A 571 -19.74 8.28 -14.02
CA PHE A 571 -18.77 7.18 -13.98
C PHE A 571 -18.56 6.73 -12.53
N GLU A 572 -18.38 5.42 -12.33
CA GLU A 572 -18.02 4.90 -11.01
C GLU A 572 -16.73 5.56 -10.52
N GLU A 573 -16.69 5.94 -9.25
CA GLU A 573 -15.53 6.61 -8.65
C GLU A 573 -14.28 5.72 -8.73
N ILE A 574 -13.19 6.30 -9.20
CA ILE A 574 -11.89 5.63 -9.27
C ILE A 574 -11.05 6.02 -8.06
N THR A 575 -10.87 5.08 -7.13
CA THR A 575 -9.97 5.28 -5.99
C THR A 575 -8.57 4.76 -6.31
N LEU A 576 -7.55 5.59 -6.09
CA LEU A 576 -6.14 5.27 -6.30
C LEU A 576 -5.39 5.23 -4.97
N LYS A 577 -4.56 4.20 -4.80
CA LYS A 577 -3.61 4.03 -3.69
C LYS A 577 -2.15 4.20 -4.12
N CYS A 578 -1.91 4.34 -5.42
CA CYS A 578 -0.62 4.72 -6.00
C CYS A 578 -0.85 6.05 -6.71
N ILE A 579 -0.44 7.15 -6.09
CA ILE A 579 -0.77 8.52 -6.51
C ILE A 579 0.47 9.32 -6.84
N SER A 580 0.32 10.27 -7.73
CA SER A 580 1.35 11.26 -8.06
C SER A 580 0.97 12.68 -7.66
N ALA A 581 -0.28 12.92 -7.26
CA ALA A 581 -0.69 14.19 -6.69
C ALA A 581 -0.10 14.38 -5.29
N ASN A 582 0.47 15.54 -5.03
CA ASN A 582 0.91 15.95 -3.71
C ASN A 582 0.95 17.48 -3.66
N GLU A 583 -0.23 18.10 -3.67
CA GLU A 583 -0.36 19.57 -3.77
C GLU A 583 0.18 20.29 -2.54
N ASP A 584 0.04 19.69 -1.37
CA ASP A 584 0.48 20.29 -0.11
C ASP A 584 1.93 19.93 0.27
N ASN A 585 2.63 19.18 -0.59
CA ASN A 585 3.98 18.66 -0.30
C ASN A 585 4.07 17.94 1.06
N VAL A 586 3.04 17.18 1.39
CA VAL A 586 3.01 16.38 2.63
C VAL A 586 4.19 15.41 2.62
N PRO A 587 5.10 15.48 3.58
CA PRO A 587 6.36 14.74 3.52
C PRO A 587 6.23 13.24 3.80
N THR A 588 5.03 12.69 3.86
CA THR A 588 4.82 11.25 4.05
C THR A 588 4.76 10.52 2.72
N SER A 589 5.27 9.30 2.67
CA SER A 589 5.28 8.50 1.45
C SER A 589 4.00 7.71 1.21
N LYS A 590 3.01 7.82 2.10
CA LYS A 590 1.77 7.04 1.97
C LYS A 590 1.09 7.30 0.64
N ALA A 591 0.79 6.23 -0.06
CA ALA A 591 0.24 6.20 -1.41
C ALA A 591 1.09 6.88 -2.50
N SER A 592 2.08 7.70 -2.15
CA SER A 592 2.83 8.50 -3.11
C SER A 592 3.79 7.67 -3.97
N ILE A 593 3.80 7.97 -5.25
CA ILE A 593 4.82 7.45 -6.18
C ILE A 593 6.07 8.30 -6.04
N LEU A 594 7.19 7.60 -5.86
CA LEU A 594 8.50 8.17 -5.62
C LEU A 594 9.46 7.89 -6.79
N LYS A 595 10.45 8.75 -6.96
CA LYS A 595 11.64 8.50 -7.78
C LYS A 595 12.86 8.38 -6.90
N LYS A 596 13.78 7.52 -7.30
CA LYS A 596 15.08 7.37 -6.64
C LYS A 596 16.07 8.42 -7.14
N ASP A 597 16.73 9.11 -6.21
CA ASP A 597 17.76 10.10 -6.48
C ASP A 597 19.01 9.74 -5.65
N GLY A 598 19.94 9.00 -6.25
CA GLY A 598 21.05 8.37 -5.52
C GLY A 598 20.53 7.36 -4.49
N ASN A 599 20.86 7.60 -3.22
CA ASN A 599 20.34 6.79 -2.09
C ASN A 599 19.08 7.38 -1.45
N ASN A 600 18.54 8.46 -2.01
CA ASN A 600 17.38 9.18 -1.48
C ASN A 600 16.14 8.95 -2.35
N TYR A 601 14.98 9.32 -1.84
CA TYR A 601 13.70 9.27 -2.55
C TYR A 601 13.07 10.66 -2.58
N LYS A 602 12.44 10.99 -3.70
CA LYS A 602 11.67 12.23 -3.90
C LYS A 602 10.33 11.90 -4.52
N PHE A 603 9.35 12.78 -4.33
CA PHE A 603 8.06 12.65 -5.00
C PHE A 603 8.21 12.69 -6.52
N GLN A 604 7.48 11.83 -7.19
CA GLN A 604 7.37 11.82 -8.65
C GLN A 604 6.03 12.43 -9.04
N LEU A 605 6.04 13.71 -9.37
CA LEU A 605 4.84 14.51 -9.65
C LEU A 605 4.58 14.72 -11.15
N SER A 606 5.43 14.20 -12.02
CA SER A 606 5.35 14.47 -13.46
C SER A 606 5.52 13.19 -14.26
N PHE A 607 4.51 12.90 -15.06
CA PHE A 607 4.48 11.80 -16.01
C PHE A 607 4.09 12.32 -17.38
N THR A 608 4.51 11.62 -18.43
CA THR A 608 4.14 11.98 -19.81
C THR A 608 3.47 10.78 -20.49
N ARG A 609 2.28 11.01 -21.05
CA ARG A 609 1.54 10.05 -21.86
C ARG A 609 0.86 10.78 -23.01
N SER A 610 0.92 10.25 -24.22
CA SER A 610 0.35 10.86 -25.44
C SER A 610 0.77 12.32 -25.65
N ASN A 611 2.06 12.64 -25.39
CA ASN A 611 2.65 13.98 -25.47
C ASN A 611 2.05 15.01 -24.52
N GLN A 612 1.40 14.58 -23.46
CA GLN A 612 0.89 15.42 -22.40
C GLN A 612 1.62 15.08 -21.10
N THR A 613 2.01 16.10 -20.34
CA THR A 613 2.77 15.95 -19.11
C THR A 613 1.96 16.51 -17.95
N ASP A 614 1.64 15.69 -16.99
CA ASP A 614 0.93 16.06 -15.76
C ASP A 614 1.09 14.94 -14.70
N ILE A 615 0.35 15.04 -13.60
CA ILE A 615 0.16 13.96 -12.61
C ILE A 615 -0.65 12.81 -13.24
N LEU A 616 -0.46 11.59 -12.72
CA LEU A 616 -1.12 10.39 -13.27
C LEU A 616 -2.63 10.47 -13.22
N GLU A 617 -3.19 11.06 -12.18
CA GLU A 617 -4.62 11.25 -11.96
C GLU A 617 -5.25 12.02 -13.12
N ARG A 618 -4.63 13.10 -13.54
CA ARG A 618 -5.10 13.90 -14.67
C ARG A 618 -4.89 13.20 -16.01
N LEU A 619 -3.79 12.47 -16.16
CA LEU A 619 -3.57 11.63 -17.34
C LEU A 619 -4.59 10.49 -17.43
N LEU A 620 -5.00 9.91 -16.30
CA LEU A 620 -6.06 8.90 -16.25
C LEU A 620 -7.41 9.51 -16.63
N MET A 621 -7.72 10.74 -16.19
CA MET A 621 -8.91 11.46 -16.65
C MET A 621 -8.97 11.62 -18.17
N CYS A 622 -7.82 11.89 -18.81
CA CYS A 622 -7.74 11.93 -20.27
C CYS A 622 -8.13 10.58 -20.90
N THR A 623 -7.67 9.49 -20.33
CA THR A 623 -8.01 8.13 -20.79
C THR A 623 -9.51 7.86 -20.64
N VAL A 624 -10.09 8.20 -19.49
CA VAL A 624 -11.53 8.06 -19.24
C VAL A 624 -12.33 8.91 -20.22
N HIS A 625 -11.96 10.17 -20.37
CA HIS A 625 -12.62 11.08 -21.31
C HIS A 625 -12.57 10.55 -22.75
N SER A 626 -11.40 10.08 -23.22
CA SER A 626 -11.22 9.54 -24.57
C SER A 626 -12.10 8.34 -24.86
N ASN A 627 -12.39 7.54 -23.83
CA ASN A 627 -13.12 6.26 -23.99
C ASN A 627 -14.60 6.34 -23.66
N PHE A 628 -15.08 7.34 -22.89
CA PHE A 628 -16.47 7.39 -22.40
C PHE A 628 -17.22 8.68 -22.67
N SER A 629 -16.57 9.69 -23.30
CA SER A 629 -17.26 10.95 -23.65
C SER A 629 -18.17 10.85 -24.88
N GLN A 630 -17.92 9.85 -25.72
CA GLN A 630 -18.62 9.66 -26.99
C GLN A 630 -19.34 8.32 -26.98
N LYS A 631 -20.34 8.24 -27.86
CA LYS A 631 -21.08 7.02 -28.11
C LYS A 631 -20.20 5.99 -28.79
N ASN A 632 -19.85 4.92 -28.06
CA ASN A 632 -19.11 3.79 -28.59
C ASN A 632 -20.06 2.68 -29.01
N GLU A 633 -19.86 2.15 -30.21
CA GLU A 633 -20.58 0.97 -30.67
C GLU A 633 -20.08 -0.27 -29.90
N ARG A 634 -21.03 -1.13 -29.54
CA ARG A 634 -20.73 -2.47 -29.02
C ARG A 634 -21.52 -3.51 -29.79
N PHE A 635 -20.95 -4.70 -29.92
CA PHE A 635 -21.65 -5.82 -30.50
C PHE A 635 -21.16 -7.16 -29.96
N SER A 636 -21.99 -8.17 -30.06
CA SER A 636 -21.60 -9.55 -29.84
C SER A 636 -21.65 -10.33 -31.16
N VAL A 637 -20.74 -11.27 -31.33
CA VAL A 637 -20.68 -12.13 -32.52
C VAL A 637 -20.03 -13.46 -32.22
N ASP A 638 -20.58 -14.54 -32.78
CA ASP A 638 -19.98 -15.86 -32.74
C ASP A 638 -19.15 -16.06 -34.02
N VAL A 639 -17.86 -16.25 -33.86
CA VAL A 639 -16.93 -16.48 -34.99
C VAL A 639 -16.17 -17.78 -34.81
N LYS A 640 -15.55 -18.24 -35.88
CA LYS A 640 -14.63 -19.36 -35.81
C LYS A 640 -13.43 -19.04 -34.92
N LEU A 641 -13.07 -19.96 -34.05
CA LEU A 641 -11.92 -19.82 -33.16
C LEU A 641 -10.60 -19.97 -33.93
N ILE A 642 -9.84 -18.91 -34.05
CA ILE A 642 -8.54 -18.91 -34.76
C ILE A 642 -7.33 -18.70 -33.84
N GLY A 643 -7.54 -18.20 -32.62
CA GLY A 643 -6.51 -17.92 -31.62
C GLY A 643 -7.15 -17.42 -30.32
N ASN A 644 -6.37 -16.78 -29.43
CA ASN A 644 -6.88 -16.17 -28.21
C ASN A 644 -7.32 -14.71 -28.47
N PRO A 645 -8.64 -14.41 -28.47
CA PRO A 645 -9.16 -13.08 -28.77
C PRO A 645 -9.12 -12.10 -27.57
N ALA A 646 -8.86 -12.57 -26.36
CA ALA A 646 -8.96 -11.75 -25.14
C ALA A 646 -8.09 -10.49 -25.27
N LEU A 647 -8.70 -9.32 -25.02
CA LEU A 647 -8.08 -8.00 -25.15
C LEU A 647 -7.36 -7.75 -26.49
N SER A 648 -7.75 -8.47 -27.54
CA SER A 648 -7.37 -8.16 -28.93
C SER A 648 -8.44 -7.27 -29.55
N TYR A 649 -8.16 -6.69 -30.72
CA TYR A 649 -9.19 -5.98 -31.45
C TYR A 649 -9.60 -6.72 -32.71
N LEU A 650 -10.86 -6.53 -33.10
CA LEU A 650 -11.38 -7.05 -34.36
C LEU A 650 -12.04 -5.95 -35.18
N ARG A 651 -12.26 -6.23 -36.46
CA ARG A 651 -13.06 -5.40 -37.37
C ARG A 651 -14.31 -6.17 -37.79
N TYR A 652 -15.35 -5.44 -38.17
CA TYR A 652 -16.57 -6.02 -38.75
C TYR A 652 -16.92 -5.29 -40.05
N SER A 653 -15.92 -5.12 -40.91
CA SER A 653 -16.01 -4.41 -42.18
C SER A 653 -16.60 -5.32 -43.28
N PRO A 654 -17.48 -4.81 -44.18
CA PRO A 654 -17.86 -3.40 -44.33
C PRO A 654 -19.08 -2.97 -43.51
N VAL A 655 -19.61 -3.81 -42.62
CA VAL A 655 -20.83 -3.51 -41.87
C VAL A 655 -20.59 -2.36 -40.87
N LEU A 656 -19.50 -2.44 -40.11
CA LEU A 656 -19.04 -1.41 -39.18
C LEU A 656 -17.65 -0.94 -39.60
N SER A 657 -17.36 0.34 -39.46
CA SER A 657 -16.10 0.94 -39.93
C SER A 657 -15.00 1.01 -38.90
N GLY A 658 -15.29 0.66 -37.64
CA GLY A 658 -14.40 0.82 -36.49
C GLY A 658 -13.47 -0.38 -36.25
N GLU A 659 -12.61 -0.20 -35.25
CA GLU A 659 -11.87 -1.23 -34.56
C GLU A 659 -12.46 -1.41 -33.16
N TYR A 660 -12.69 -2.62 -32.77
CA TYR A 660 -13.44 -2.96 -31.56
C TYR A 660 -12.62 -3.88 -30.67
N LEU A 661 -12.40 -3.45 -29.45
CA LEU A 661 -11.69 -4.23 -28.43
C LEU A 661 -12.60 -5.36 -27.94
N VAL A 662 -12.07 -6.56 -27.86
CA VAL A 662 -12.76 -7.71 -27.27
C VAL A 662 -12.65 -7.61 -25.75
N THR A 663 -13.74 -7.22 -25.10
CA THR A 663 -13.82 -7.06 -23.63
C THR A 663 -14.21 -8.34 -22.92
N GLY A 664 -14.90 -9.25 -23.62
CA GLY A 664 -15.29 -10.55 -23.11
C GLY A 664 -15.36 -11.60 -24.22
N CYS A 665 -15.11 -12.86 -23.88
CA CYS A 665 -15.26 -13.96 -24.83
C CYS A 665 -15.47 -15.32 -24.17
N ASP A 666 -16.28 -16.19 -24.82
CA ASP A 666 -16.42 -17.60 -24.46
C ASP A 666 -15.81 -18.44 -25.60
N LEU A 667 -14.85 -19.28 -25.29
CA LEU A 667 -14.11 -20.10 -26.24
C LEU A 667 -14.47 -21.58 -26.06
N ASP A 668 -15.24 -22.15 -27.00
CA ASP A 668 -15.49 -23.59 -27.05
C ASP A 668 -14.47 -24.25 -27.98
N PHE A 669 -13.54 -24.96 -27.43
CA PHE A 669 -12.46 -25.61 -28.19
C PHE A 669 -12.90 -26.88 -28.90
N ARG A 670 -14.03 -27.49 -28.51
CA ARG A 670 -14.59 -28.63 -29.21
C ARG A 670 -15.33 -28.21 -30.46
N LEU A 671 -16.15 -27.18 -30.35
CA LEU A 671 -16.87 -26.62 -31.49
C LEU A 671 -16.01 -25.67 -32.32
N SER A 672 -14.86 -25.25 -31.79
CA SER A 672 -13.96 -24.26 -32.39
C SER A 672 -14.69 -22.93 -32.67
N ILE A 673 -15.48 -22.50 -31.69
CA ILE A 673 -16.27 -21.26 -31.71
C ILE A 673 -15.74 -20.31 -30.65
N ALA A 674 -15.62 -19.04 -31.01
CA ALA A 674 -15.40 -17.91 -30.10
C ALA A 674 -16.64 -17.01 -30.13
N LYS A 675 -17.33 -16.90 -28.98
CA LYS A 675 -18.38 -15.89 -28.76
C LYS A 675 -17.70 -14.64 -28.22
N LEU A 676 -17.77 -13.56 -28.96
CA LEU A 676 -17.06 -12.34 -28.66
C LEU A 676 -18.01 -11.21 -28.26
N SER A 677 -17.68 -10.50 -27.19
CA SER A 677 -18.22 -9.18 -26.88
C SER A 677 -17.16 -8.15 -27.23
N ALA A 678 -17.51 -7.16 -28.06
CA ALA A 678 -16.56 -6.20 -28.56
C ALA A 678 -17.12 -4.76 -28.48
N VAL A 679 -16.26 -3.81 -28.15
CA VAL A 679 -16.63 -2.41 -27.92
C VAL A 679 -15.64 -1.48 -28.59
N GLY A 680 -16.14 -0.34 -29.11
CA GLY A 680 -15.28 0.72 -29.63
C GLY A 680 -14.37 1.28 -28.54
N TYR A 681 -13.11 1.49 -28.88
CA TYR A 681 -12.11 2.04 -27.95
C TYR A 681 -11.23 3.08 -28.65
N SER A 682 -10.62 3.92 -27.84
CA SER A 682 -9.75 5.00 -28.32
C SER A 682 -8.42 5.03 -27.57
N ASP A 683 -7.36 5.46 -28.23
CA ASP A 683 -6.16 5.91 -27.54
C ASP A 683 -6.42 7.25 -26.82
N ASP A 684 -5.47 7.72 -26.03
CA ASP A 684 -5.59 8.99 -25.30
C ASP A 684 -5.54 10.18 -26.25
N THR A 685 -6.70 10.53 -26.81
CA THR A 685 -6.87 11.65 -27.74
C THR A 685 -7.32 12.94 -27.06
N ALA A 686 -7.97 12.82 -25.90
CA ALA A 686 -8.38 13.97 -25.10
C ALA A 686 -7.16 14.74 -24.61
N LYS A 687 -7.24 16.06 -24.65
CA LYS A 687 -6.18 16.93 -24.15
C LYS A 687 -6.52 17.43 -22.75
N LEU A 688 -5.49 17.60 -21.93
CA LEU A 688 -5.63 18.20 -20.60
C LEU A 688 -6.34 19.56 -20.65
N SER A 689 -6.07 20.37 -21.70
CA SER A 689 -6.74 21.66 -21.90
C SER A 689 -8.24 21.57 -22.18
N ASP A 690 -8.72 20.41 -22.62
CA ASP A 690 -10.10 20.20 -23.04
C ASP A 690 -10.96 19.61 -21.90
N ILE A 691 -10.30 19.20 -20.81
CA ILE A 691 -10.93 18.63 -19.64
C ILE A 691 -11.20 19.75 -18.63
N PRO A 692 -12.46 20.14 -18.41
CA PRO A 692 -12.79 21.12 -17.39
C PRO A 692 -12.60 20.48 -16.01
N TYR A 693 -11.78 21.10 -15.18
CA TYR A 693 -11.64 20.74 -13.76
C TYR A 693 -12.58 21.63 -12.93
N ASP A 694 -13.21 21.03 -11.95
CA ASP A 694 -13.91 21.77 -10.89
C ASP A 694 -12.96 22.06 -9.74
#